data_86cef5352824c24411ada9d7a0004b44
#
_entry.id   86cef5352824c24411ada9d7a0004b44
#
_cell.length_a   1.000
_cell.length_b   1.000
_cell.length_c   1.000
_cell.angle_alpha   90.00
_cell.angle_beta   90.00
_cell.angle_gamma   90.00
#
_symmetry.space_group_name_H-M   'P 1'
#
loop_
_entity.id
_entity.type
_entity.pdbx_description
1 polymer ?
#
loop_
_entity_poly.entity_id
_entity_poly.type
_entity_poly.pdbx_seq_one_letter_code
_entity_poly.pdbx_strand_id
1 'polypeptide(L)'
;MEAPRAKKIEEKLIKDGDVRIDEYFWLNQREDQKVIDYLNAENQYTNEMMKDTELLQKKLYHEIKSKIKEDDESVPFKFNGYWYISRYETGGEYPIHTRKKENLNEKEEVMFNVNEMAKGHSFYNLAGVNISENNQLAAFGIDTVSRRIYTIRIKDLNTGKLLSDKLENTTGGSVWAADNKTLFYTRKDETLRAFQIWKHKLGTDQSMDQLVFEEKDDTFDTFVFKTKSRKYIVIGSSSTVSDEYRFTAADHPDDDFKIIQPRERNLEYSIEHYGNDFYILTNKDKATNFKLMRTPVEKTEKNNWTDVIAHRPEVFIENFEIFNDFLVLEERFEGLTRINIRNWDGKTDYFLPFKEDVYSAGIGRNPEFDTDILRIGYTSMTTPNSVIDFNMKYKTSEVKKEQEVLGNFNKDDYETKRIWATARDGVKVPVSIVYRKDLKFGPDTPLLQYGYGSYGVNMDVYFSIPRLSLLDRGFIYAIAHIRGGQELGRPWYEDGKLLNKKNTFNDFVDISNYLIENHYTSAKHLYAMGGSAGGLLMGAVMNQAPELYNGIVAQVPFVDVLTTMLDDSIPLTTGEYDEWGNPNEKEYYDYMKSYSPYDNIEKKDYPNLLVTTGLHDSQVQYWEPAKWVAKLRDLKTDHHLLLLKTNMDAGHGGASGRFESLKETALEYSFIFKLEGIKN
;
A
#
# COMPACT_ATOMS: atom_id res chain seq x y z
N MET A 1 19.44 16.43 27.28
CA MET A 1 20.04 15.10 26.99
C MET A 1 20.92 15.25 25.75
N GLU A 2 22.14 14.67 25.77
CA GLU A 2 22.96 14.65 24.54
C GLU A 2 22.40 13.63 23.57
N ALA A 3 22.52 13.96 22.28
CA ALA A 3 22.06 13.06 21.21
C ALA A 3 22.92 11.79 21.16
N PRO A 4 22.33 10.60 21.01
CA PRO A 4 23.08 9.36 20.87
C PRO A 4 24.03 9.41 19.69
N ARG A 5 25.23 8.84 19.85
CA ARG A 5 26.20 8.72 18.78
C ARG A 5 26.52 7.24 18.55
N ALA A 6 26.20 6.75 17.39
CA ALA A 6 26.59 5.41 16.98
C ALA A 6 28.13 5.33 16.86
N LYS A 7 28.69 4.21 17.30
CA LYS A 7 30.12 3.96 17.14
C LYS A 7 30.47 3.85 15.67
N LYS A 8 31.53 4.53 15.25
CA LYS A 8 32.07 4.38 13.90
C LYS A 8 32.95 3.13 13.81
N ILE A 9 32.58 2.23 12.92
CA ILE A 9 33.34 1.01 12.60
C ILE A 9 33.38 0.93 11.08
N GLU A 10 34.54 1.23 10.51
CA GLU A 10 34.69 1.28 9.06
C GLU A 10 34.45 -0.08 8.41
N GLU A 11 33.52 -0.14 7.48
CA GLU A 11 33.29 -1.24 6.55
C GLU A 11 33.51 -0.75 5.11
N LYS A 12 34.27 -1.52 4.33
CA LYS A 12 34.57 -1.18 2.94
C LYS A 12 33.67 -1.97 2.01
N LEU A 13 32.75 -1.29 1.36
CA LEU A 13 31.87 -1.86 0.35
C LEU A 13 32.47 -1.59 -1.03
N ILE A 14 33.01 -2.63 -1.65
CA ILE A 14 33.76 -2.51 -2.94
C ILE A 14 32.92 -3.10 -4.06
N LYS A 15 32.71 -2.30 -5.12
CA LYS A 15 32.02 -2.73 -6.35
C LYS A 15 32.69 -2.09 -7.56
N ASP A 16 33.18 -2.91 -8.49
CA ASP A 16 33.76 -2.50 -9.80
C ASP A 16 34.84 -1.39 -9.69
N GLY A 17 35.65 -1.47 -8.63
CA GLY A 17 36.73 -0.51 -8.36
C GLY A 17 36.28 0.74 -7.59
N ASP A 18 34.99 0.94 -7.37
CA ASP A 18 34.47 1.95 -6.46
C ASP A 18 34.49 1.43 -5.02
N VAL A 19 34.86 2.30 -4.06
CA VAL A 19 34.94 1.98 -2.64
C VAL A 19 34.03 2.92 -1.87
N ARG A 20 32.95 2.39 -1.31
CA ARG A 20 32.10 3.11 -0.36
C ARG A 20 32.54 2.77 1.06
N ILE A 21 32.70 3.77 1.91
CA ILE A 21 32.99 3.58 3.34
C ILE A 21 31.69 3.72 4.11
N ASP A 22 31.30 2.66 4.78
CA ASP A 22 30.13 2.64 5.66
C ASP A 22 30.57 2.45 7.11
N GLU A 23 30.55 3.54 7.88
CA GLU A 23 30.99 3.53 9.29
C GLU A 23 29.92 2.94 10.23
N TYR A 24 28.71 2.70 9.73
CA TYR A 24 27.56 2.26 10.51
C TYR A 24 26.97 0.92 10.04
N PHE A 25 27.67 0.20 9.18
CA PHE A 25 27.23 -1.10 8.65
C PHE A 25 26.89 -2.11 9.74
N TRP A 26 27.55 -2.06 10.88
CA TRP A 26 27.30 -2.93 12.01
C TRP A 26 25.86 -2.84 12.56
N LEU A 27 25.13 -1.76 12.30
CA LEU A 27 23.71 -1.61 12.66
C LEU A 27 22.79 -2.60 11.91
N ASN A 28 23.28 -3.28 10.87
CA ASN A 28 22.53 -4.30 10.16
C ASN A 28 22.24 -5.56 11.01
N GLN A 29 22.91 -5.74 12.15
CA GLN A 29 22.79 -6.92 13.00
C GLN A 29 21.62 -6.79 13.98
N ARG A 30 20.39 -7.11 13.53
CA ARG A 30 19.15 -6.92 14.30
C ARG A 30 19.17 -7.58 15.68
N GLU A 31 19.81 -8.76 15.81
CA GLU A 31 19.84 -9.51 17.06
C GLU A 31 21.01 -9.10 17.99
N ASP A 32 21.91 -8.20 17.55
CA ASP A 32 23.00 -7.70 18.38
C ASP A 32 22.47 -6.75 19.46
N GLN A 33 22.77 -7.06 20.73
CA GLN A 33 22.36 -6.23 21.87
C GLN A 33 22.82 -4.77 21.74
N LYS A 34 23.98 -4.53 21.13
CA LYS A 34 24.50 -3.16 20.90
C LYS A 34 23.62 -2.36 19.94
N VAL A 35 23.04 -3.03 18.95
CA VAL A 35 22.07 -2.42 18.02
C VAL A 35 20.79 -2.08 18.77
N ILE A 36 20.26 -3.02 19.55
CA ILE A 36 19.07 -2.80 20.38
C ILE A 36 19.28 -1.66 21.36
N ASP A 37 20.44 -1.61 22.01
CA ASP A 37 20.80 -0.54 22.95
C ASP A 37 20.87 0.84 22.26
N TYR A 38 21.44 0.90 21.05
CA TYR A 38 21.49 2.13 20.27
C TYR A 38 20.10 2.61 19.85
N LEU A 39 19.24 1.71 19.36
CA LEU A 39 17.86 2.05 18.98
C LEU A 39 17.05 2.53 20.19
N ASN A 40 17.21 1.90 21.34
CA ASN A 40 16.58 2.33 22.58
C ASN A 40 17.11 3.70 23.05
N ALA A 41 18.39 3.98 22.89
CA ALA A 41 18.97 5.30 23.21
C ALA A 41 18.37 6.40 22.30
N GLU A 42 18.21 6.14 21.01
CA GLU A 42 17.53 7.07 20.08
C GLU A 42 16.04 7.27 20.46
N ASN A 43 15.34 6.21 20.86
CA ASN A 43 13.97 6.31 21.36
C ASN A 43 13.89 7.19 22.62
N GLN A 44 14.81 7.01 23.56
CA GLN A 44 14.88 7.84 24.79
C GLN A 44 15.18 9.30 24.44
N TYR A 45 16.11 9.54 23.53
CA TYR A 45 16.43 10.89 23.07
C TYR A 45 15.22 11.55 22.41
N THR A 46 14.54 10.85 21.51
CA THR A 46 13.32 11.34 20.86
C THR A 46 12.25 11.68 21.90
N ASN A 47 12.02 10.81 22.86
CA ASN A 47 11.05 11.06 23.94
C ASN A 47 11.41 12.31 24.75
N GLU A 48 12.67 12.51 25.10
CA GLU A 48 13.11 13.69 25.85
C GLU A 48 12.96 14.98 25.04
N MET A 49 13.35 14.96 23.75
CA MET A 49 13.23 16.12 22.87
C MET A 49 11.78 16.48 22.54
N MET A 50 10.86 15.53 22.64
CA MET A 50 9.42 15.70 22.41
C MET A 50 8.61 15.80 23.71
N LYS A 51 9.26 15.84 24.87
CA LYS A 51 8.62 15.82 26.20
C LYS A 51 7.64 16.97 26.42
N ASP A 52 7.98 18.15 25.95
CA ASP A 52 7.12 19.34 26.01
C ASP A 52 5.83 19.20 25.18
N THR A 53 5.77 18.20 24.30
CA THR A 53 4.58 17.89 23.49
C THR A 53 3.73 16.73 24.04
N GLU A 54 4.10 16.10 25.14
CA GLU A 54 3.37 14.92 25.66
C GLU A 54 1.87 15.19 25.87
N LEU A 55 1.53 16.38 26.40
CA LEU A 55 0.13 16.76 26.58
C LEU A 55 -0.57 16.95 25.22
N LEU A 56 0.11 17.55 24.26
CA LEU A 56 -0.41 17.71 22.90
C LEU A 56 -0.61 16.37 22.22
N GLN A 57 0.35 15.44 22.33
CA GLN A 57 0.22 14.08 21.77
C GLN A 57 -1.00 13.35 22.35
N LYS A 58 -1.20 13.41 23.67
CA LYS A 58 -2.38 12.84 24.34
C LYS A 58 -3.67 13.49 23.86
N LYS A 59 -3.67 14.83 23.77
CA LYS A 59 -4.82 15.59 23.26
C LYS A 59 -5.16 15.19 21.82
N LEU A 60 -4.18 15.14 20.93
CA LEU A 60 -4.38 14.74 19.52
C LEU A 60 -4.91 13.31 19.42
N TYR A 61 -4.34 12.38 20.19
CA TYR A 61 -4.84 11.01 20.23
C TYR A 61 -6.33 10.97 20.60
N HIS A 62 -6.74 11.66 21.67
CA HIS A 62 -8.14 11.71 22.08
C HIS A 62 -9.02 12.49 21.10
N GLU A 63 -8.53 13.59 20.55
CA GLU A 63 -9.23 14.38 19.54
C GLU A 63 -9.55 13.54 18.31
N ILE A 64 -8.57 12.82 17.77
CA ILE A 64 -8.73 11.96 16.61
C ILE A 64 -9.65 10.79 16.93
N LYS A 65 -9.39 10.09 18.04
CA LYS A 65 -10.21 8.95 18.48
C LYS A 65 -11.66 9.34 18.70
N SER A 66 -11.93 10.51 19.30
CA SER A 66 -13.28 10.97 19.57
C SER A 66 -14.14 11.24 18.33
N LYS A 67 -13.50 11.41 17.17
CA LYS A 67 -14.20 11.56 15.88
C LYS A 67 -14.54 10.23 15.21
N ILE A 68 -13.99 9.14 15.71
CA ILE A 68 -14.19 7.79 15.15
C ILE A 68 -15.39 7.15 15.87
N LYS A 69 -16.36 6.68 15.09
CA LYS A 69 -17.44 5.83 15.60
C LYS A 69 -16.85 4.48 16.00
N GLU A 70 -16.83 4.19 17.29
CA GLU A 70 -16.16 2.98 17.80
C GLU A 70 -16.93 1.69 17.48
N ASP A 71 -18.26 1.71 17.68
CA ASP A 71 -19.19 0.59 17.43
C ASP A 71 -19.70 0.61 15.99
N ASP A 72 -18.83 0.41 15.04
CA ASP A 72 -19.14 0.54 13.62
C ASP A 72 -19.12 -0.83 12.91
N GLU A 73 -19.84 -0.93 11.80
CA GLU A 73 -19.89 -2.13 10.98
C GLU A 73 -19.74 -1.83 9.48
N SER A 74 -19.24 -2.82 8.74
CA SER A 74 -19.17 -2.75 7.28
C SER A 74 -20.55 -2.89 6.65
N VAL A 75 -20.69 -2.40 5.41
CA VAL A 75 -21.84 -2.75 4.59
C VAL A 75 -21.78 -4.25 4.29
N PRO A 76 -22.84 -5.02 4.58
CA PRO A 76 -22.87 -6.45 4.30
C PRO A 76 -22.70 -6.75 2.81
N PHE A 77 -21.96 -7.81 2.49
CA PHE A 77 -21.93 -8.35 1.12
C PHE A 77 -22.35 -9.81 1.11
N LYS A 78 -23.03 -10.20 0.04
CA LYS A 78 -23.52 -11.57 -0.14
C LYS A 78 -22.51 -12.39 -0.93
N PHE A 79 -22.20 -13.59 -0.42
CA PHE A 79 -21.38 -14.56 -1.12
C PHE A 79 -21.76 -15.98 -0.71
N ASN A 80 -22.02 -16.84 -1.71
CA ASN A 80 -22.27 -18.27 -1.52
C ASN A 80 -23.31 -18.59 -0.41
N GLY A 81 -24.44 -17.86 -0.44
CA GLY A 81 -25.57 -18.07 0.49
C GLY A 81 -25.42 -17.44 1.86
N TYR A 82 -24.36 -16.69 2.12
CA TYR A 82 -24.13 -15.97 3.37
C TYR A 82 -23.91 -14.48 3.14
N TRP A 83 -24.29 -13.68 4.13
CA TRP A 83 -23.98 -12.27 4.24
C TRP A 83 -22.81 -12.09 5.21
N TYR A 84 -21.73 -11.47 4.77
CA TYR A 84 -20.51 -11.26 5.55
C TYR A 84 -20.45 -9.82 6.05
N ILE A 85 -20.08 -9.67 7.33
CA ILE A 85 -20.04 -8.39 8.05
C ILE A 85 -18.76 -8.37 8.88
N SER A 86 -18.05 -7.25 8.85
CA SER A 86 -17.00 -6.94 9.82
C SER A 86 -17.48 -5.81 10.69
N ARG A 87 -17.44 -5.98 12.01
CA ARG A 87 -17.87 -4.97 12.96
C ARG A 87 -16.85 -4.74 14.05
N TYR A 88 -16.94 -3.60 14.68
CA TYR A 88 -16.16 -3.24 15.85
C TYR A 88 -17.06 -3.07 17.06
N GLU A 89 -16.50 -3.29 18.24
CA GLU A 89 -17.12 -2.96 19.52
C GLU A 89 -16.41 -1.77 20.16
N THR A 90 -17.13 -1.02 20.99
CA THR A 90 -16.55 0.10 21.74
C THR A 90 -15.33 -0.36 22.54
N GLY A 91 -14.22 0.34 22.41
CA GLY A 91 -12.94 0.00 23.03
C GLY A 91 -12.15 -1.12 22.32
N GLY A 92 -12.74 -1.78 21.32
CA GLY A 92 -12.06 -2.84 20.58
C GLY A 92 -11.01 -2.28 19.59
N GLU A 93 -9.82 -2.84 19.64
CA GLU A 93 -8.72 -2.49 18.70
C GLU A 93 -8.85 -3.19 17.35
N TYR A 94 -9.51 -4.34 17.30
CA TYR A 94 -9.60 -5.23 16.15
C TYR A 94 -11.05 -5.53 15.78
N PRO A 95 -11.31 -5.93 14.50
CA PRO A 95 -12.66 -6.27 14.07
C PRO A 95 -13.11 -7.63 14.62
N ILE A 96 -14.43 -7.79 14.60
CA ILE A 96 -15.11 -9.07 14.75
C ILE A 96 -15.71 -9.40 13.38
N HIS A 97 -15.27 -10.52 12.79
CA HIS A 97 -15.79 -10.99 11.51
C HIS A 97 -16.93 -11.96 11.73
N THR A 98 -18.06 -11.66 11.11
CA THR A 98 -19.30 -12.40 11.30
C THR A 98 -19.94 -12.73 9.95
N ARG A 99 -20.93 -13.62 9.97
CA ARG A 99 -21.78 -13.91 8.83
C ARG A 99 -23.21 -14.24 9.25
N LYS A 100 -24.14 -14.12 8.33
CA LYS A 100 -25.56 -14.51 8.49
C LYS A 100 -26.00 -15.32 7.29
N LYS A 101 -26.70 -16.42 7.55
CA LYS A 101 -27.14 -17.33 6.49
C LYS A 101 -28.37 -16.77 5.77
N GLU A 102 -28.37 -16.83 4.45
CA GLU A 102 -29.48 -16.49 3.55
C GLU A 102 -29.95 -15.02 3.58
N ASN A 103 -30.28 -14.47 4.74
CA ASN A 103 -30.76 -13.09 4.86
C ASN A 103 -30.23 -12.39 6.14
N LEU A 104 -30.32 -11.06 6.15
CA LEU A 104 -29.74 -10.22 7.23
C LEU A 104 -30.51 -10.27 8.57
N ASN A 105 -31.70 -10.88 8.60
CA ASN A 105 -32.47 -11.06 9.82
C ASN A 105 -32.10 -12.35 10.58
N GLU A 106 -31.35 -13.23 9.95
CA GLU A 106 -30.88 -14.46 10.56
C GLU A 106 -29.86 -14.19 11.69
N LYS A 107 -29.69 -15.21 12.53
CA LYS A 107 -28.76 -15.16 13.64
C LYS A 107 -27.32 -14.94 13.14
N GLU A 108 -26.61 -14.02 13.78
CA GLU A 108 -25.20 -13.79 13.55
C GLU A 108 -24.36 -14.98 14.00
N GLU A 109 -23.49 -15.44 13.13
CA GLU A 109 -22.43 -16.41 13.39
C GLU A 109 -21.09 -15.66 13.49
N VAL A 110 -20.46 -15.66 14.66
CA VAL A 110 -19.12 -15.07 14.84
C VAL A 110 -18.07 -16.04 14.29
N MET A 111 -17.40 -15.65 13.22
CA MET A 111 -16.31 -16.43 12.66
C MET A 111 -14.99 -16.18 13.41
N PHE A 112 -14.62 -14.92 13.60
CA PHE A 112 -13.37 -14.49 14.24
C PHE A 112 -13.59 -13.24 15.08
N ASN A 113 -13.34 -13.36 16.38
CA ASN A 113 -13.17 -12.19 17.24
C ASN A 113 -11.67 -11.93 17.38
N VAL A 114 -11.15 -11.00 16.57
CA VAL A 114 -9.71 -10.74 16.53
C VAL A 114 -9.21 -10.12 17.83
N ASN A 115 -10.07 -9.43 18.61
CA ASN A 115 -9.69 -8.92 19.93
C ASN A 115 -9.34 -10.06 20.90
N GLU A 116 -10.09 -11.17 20.86
CA GLU A 116 -9.78 -12.35 21.68
C GLU A 116 -8.53 -13.08 21.18
N MET A 117 -8.36 -13.16 19.85
CA MET A 117 -7.23 -13.83 19.24
C MET A 117 -5.89 -13.08 19.48
N ALA A 118 -5.94 -11.77 19.57
CA ALA A 118 -4.76 -10.91 19.75
C ALA A 118 -4.26 -10.87 21.22
N LYS A 119 -5.02 -11.40 22.18
CA LYS A 119 -4.62 -11.38 23.59
C LYS A 119 -3.26 -12.04 23.82
N GLY A 120 -2.37 -11.32 24.51
CA GLY A 120 -1.03 -11.80 24.83
C GLY A 120 0.00 -11.56 23.72
N HIS A 121 -0.38 -10.87 22.62
CA HIS A 121 0.52 -10.48 21.54
C HIS A 121 0.67 -8.97 21.48
N SER A 122 1.91 -8.49 21.29
CA SER A 122 2.21 -7.07 21.07
C SER A 122 1.85 -6.63 19.65
N PHE A 123 1.86 -7.56 18.71
CA PHE A 123 1.40 -7.39 17.33
C PHE A 123 0.53 -8.56 16.93
N TYR A 124 -0.56 -8.30 16.21
CA TYR A 124 -1.43 -9.34 15.69
C TYR A 124 -2.04 -8.94 14.35
N ASN A 125 -1.93 -9.79 13.36
CA ASN A 125 -2.58 -9.62 12.06
C ASN A 125 -3.26 -10.91 11.62
N LEU A 126 -4.56 -10.86 11.41
CA LEU A 126 -5.36 -11.90 10.76
C LEU A 126 -5.50 -11.55 9.28
N ALA A 127 -5.12 -12.44 8.41
CA ALA A 127 -5.17 -12.24 6.97
C ALA A 127 -5.63 -13.50 6.22
N GLY A 128 -5.95 -13.35 4.95
CA GLY A 128 -6.16 -14.46 4.02
C GLY A 128 -7.35 -15.38 4.36
N VAL A 129 -8.38 -14.87 5.03
CA VAL A 129 -9.58 -15.67 5.34
C VAL A 129 -10.23 -16.17 4.07
N ASN A 130 -10.35 -17.48 3.95
CA ASN A 130 -10.97 -18.18 2.82
C ASN A 130 -11.91 -19.27 3.33
N ILE A 131 -13.16 -19.20 2.89
CA ILE A 131 -14.22 -20.14 3.31
C ILE A 131 -14.34 -21.26 2.28
N SER A 132 -14.46 -22.52 2.77
CA SER A 132 -14.69 -23.67 1.90
C SER A 132 -16.02 -23.57 1.14
N GLU A 133 -16.12 -24.26 -0.01
CA GLU A 133 -17.28 -24.20 -0.88
C GLU A 133 -18.60 -24.61 -0.19
N ASN A 134 -18.51 -25.53 0.75
CA ASN A 134 -19.66 -25.96 1.57
C ASN A 134 -19.94 -25.07 2.79
N ASN A 135 -19.23 -23.95 2.93
CA ASN A 135 -19.36 -22.98 4.03
C ASN A 135 -19.05 -23.50 5.45
N GLN A 136 -18.38 -24.66 5.57
CA GLN A 136 -18.15 -25.29 6.89
C GLN A 136 -16.79 -24.98 7.51
N LEU A 137 -15.78 -24.68 6.68
CA LEU A 137 -14.41 -24.46 7.11
C LEU A 137 -13.91 -23.08 6.71
N ALA A 138 -13.06 -22.48 7.55
CA ALA A 138 -12.33 -21.27 7.24
C ALA A 138 -10.83 -21.52 7.40
N ALA A 139 -10.07 -21.31 6.33
CA ALA A 139 -8.62 -21.18 6.39
C ALA A 139 -8.24 -19.72 6.59
N PHE A 140 -7.25 -19.43 7.43
CA PHE A 140 -6.81 -18.07 7.73
C PHE A 140 -5.35 -18.04 8.16
N GLY A 141 -4.67 -16.92 7.88
CA GLY A 141 -3.28 -16.67 8.23
C GLY A 141 -3.12 -15.78 9.45
N ILE A 142 -2.11 -16.05 10.27
CA ILE A 142 -1.76 -15.26 11.46
C ILE A 142 -0.30 -14.85 11.39
N ASP A 143 -0.02 -13.55 11.57
CA ASP A 143 1.31 -12.99 11.84
C ASP A 143 1.27 -12.29 13.20
N THR A 144 2.16 -12.69 14.10
CA THR A 144 2.28 -12.10 15.45
C THR A 144 3.59 -11.32 15.65
N VAL A 145 4.37 -11.13 14.59
CA VAL A 145 5.70 -10.48 14.65
C VAL A 145 5.78 -9.24 13.77
N SER A 146 4.90 -9.08 12.78
CA SER A 146 4.94 -8.04 11.76
C SER A 146 6.06 -8.20 10.72
N ARG A 147 6.39 -9.45 10.39
CA ARG A 147 7.33 -9.77 9.30
C ARG A 147 6.66 -10.31 8.04
N ARG A 148 5.32 -10.32 8.02
CA ARG A 148 4.52 -10.89 6.93
C ARG A 148 4.85 -12.37 6.64
N ILE A 149 5.25 -13.09 7.69
CA ILE A 149 5.35 -14.55 7.69
C ILE A 149 4.16 -15.08 8.47
N TYR A 150 3.30 -15.79 7.77
CA TYR A 150 2.03 -16.25 8.33
C TYR A 150 2.03 -17.75 8.60
N THR A 151 1.34 -18.12 9.67
CA THR A 151 0.90 -19.48 9.91
C THR A 151 -0.56 -19.60 9.53
N ILE A 152 -0.88 -20.50 8.59
CA ILE A 152 -2.26 -20.79 8.22
C ILE A 152 -2.83 -21.83 9.19
N ARG A 153 -4.02 -21.54 9.71
CA ARG A 153 -4.83 -22.44 10.53
C ARG A 153 -6.19 -22.65 9.87
N ILE A 154 -6.85 -23.72 10.26
CA ILE A 154 -8.20 -24.06 9.76
C ILE A 154 -9.16 -24.15 10.94
N LYS A 155 -10.32 -23.52 10.80
CA LYS A 155 -11.40 -23.48 11.79
C LYS A 155 -12.64 -24.15 11.23
N ASP A 156 -13.22 -25.06 11.99
CA ASP A 156 -14.58 -25.56 11.75
C ASP A 156 -15.59 -24.51 12.23
N LEU A 157 -16.33 -23.94 11.31
CA LEU A 157 -17.29 -22.87 11.58
C LEU A 157 -18.56 -23.35 12.28
N ASN A 158 -18.89 -24.64 12.19
CA ASN A 158 -20.06 -25.21 12.89
C ASN A 158 -19.78 -25.40 14.38
N THR A 159 -18.57 -25.82 14.72
CA THR A 159 -18.18 -26.10 16.12
C THR A 159 -17.40 -24.95 16.75
N GLY A 160 -16.86 -24.04 15.95
CA GLY A 160 -15.98 -22.95 16.39
C GLY A 160 -14.56 -23.43 16.77
N LYS A 161 -14.21 -24.71 16.56
CA LYS A 161 -12.93 -25.28 16.96
C LYS A 161 -11.89 -25.18 15.86
N LEU A 162 -10.63 -24.97 16.28
CA LEU A 162 -9.48 -25.12 15.40
C LEU A 162 -9.23 -26.60 15.12
N LEU A 163 -8.93 -26.91 13.87
CA LEU A 163 -8.42 -28.21 13.46
C LEU A 163 -6.92 -28.30 13.77
N SER A 164 -6.39 -29.53 13.69
CA SER A 164 -4.95 -29.79 13.93
C SER A 164 -4.04 -29.19 12.86
N ASP A 165 -4.58 -28.96 11.67
CA ASP A 165 -3.86 -28.45 10.50
C ASP A 165 -3.16 -27.13 10.83
N LYS A 166 -1.85 -27.06 10.50
CA LYS A 166 -1.01 -25.91 10.75
C LYS A 166 0.04 -25.81 9.63
N LEU A 167 -0.02 -24.74 8.85
CA LEU A 167 0.88 -24.52 7.73
C LEU A 167 1.75 -23.29 8.01
N GLU A 168 3.05 -23.51 8.13
CA GLU A 168 4.04 -22.49 8.52
C GLU A 168 4.79 -21.93 7.30
N ASN A 169 5.46 -20.79 7.47
CA ASN A 169 6.24 -20.08 6.44
C ASN A 169 5.43 -19.75 5.19
N THR A 170 4.22 -19.23 5.37
CA THR A 170 3.29 -18.93 4.29
C THR A 170 3.09 -17.42 4.09
N THR A 171 2.45 -17.05 2.98
CA THR A 171 1.94 -15.69 2.74
C THR A 171 0.65 -15.40 3.49
N GLY A 172 0.03 -16.38 4.15
CA GLY A 172 -1.25 -16.27 4.86
C GLY A 172 -2.47 -16.52 3.99
N GLY A 173 -2.38 -16.34 2.68
CA GLY A 173 -3.46 -16.63 1.75
C GLY A 173 -3.53 -18.11 1.34
N SER A 174 -4.73 -18.57 1.04
CA SER A 174 -4.99 -19.94 0.60
C SER A 174 -6.25 -20.04 -0.24
N VAL A 175 -6.42 -21.16 -0.95
CA VAL A 175 -7.56 -21.40 -1.82
C VAL A 175 -8.08 -22.83 -1.63
N TRP A 176 -9.36 -22.96 -1.33
CA TRP A 176 -10.03 -24.27 -1.29
C TRP A 176 -10.34 -24.77 -2.68
N ALA A 177 -10.05 -26.04 -2.95
CA ALA A 177 -10.65 -26.76 -4.07
C ALA A 177 -12.14 -27.02 -3.81
N ALA A 178 -12.88 -27.39 -4.84
CA ALA A 178 -14.32 -27.67 -4.72
C ALA A 178 -14.64 -28.91 -3.88
N ASP A 179 -13.65 -29.78 -3.63
CA ASP A 179 -13.79 -30.96 -2.79
C ASP A 179 -13.89 -30.69 -1.29
N ASN A 180 -13.67 -29.42 -0.86
CA ASN A 180 -13.65 -28.98 0.55
C ASN A 180 -12.61 -29.70 1.43
N LYS A 181 -11.61 -30.32 0.83
CA LYS A 181 -10.56 -31.11 1.50
C LYS A 181 -9.16 -30.74 1.04
N THR A 182 -9.03 -30.14 -0.12
CA THR A 182 -7.75 -29.73 -0.69
C THR A 182 -7.60 -28.23 -0.60
N LEU A 183 -6.47 -27.77 -0.05
CA LEU A 183 -6.13 -26.35 0.12
C LEU A 183 -4.81 -26.06 -0.61
N PHE A 184 -4.80 -25.06 -1.45
CA PHE A 184 -3.58 -24.53 -2.08
C PHE A 184 -3.11 -23.32 -1.32
N TYR A 185 -1.78 -23.21 -1.11
CA TYR A 185 -1.18 -22.08 -0.39
C TYR A 185 0.22 -21.79 -0.90
N THR A 186 0.73 -20.59 -0.56
CA THR A 186 2.02 -20.11 -1.01
C THR A 186 3.02 -20.11 0.14
N ARG A 187 4.22 -20.65 -0.09
CA ARG A 187 5.35 -20.60 0.86
C ARG A 187 6.34 -19.51 0.45
N LYS A 188 7.02 -19.00 1.45
CA LYS A 188 8.12 -18.03 1.32
C LYS A 188 9.47 -18.71 1.50
N ASP A 189 10.47 -18.22 0.78
CA ASP A 189 11.86 -18.58 0.97
C ASP A 189 12.54 -17.78 2.11
N GLU A 190 13.85 -17.95 2.27
CA GLU A 190 14.64 -17.29 3.32
C GLU A 190 14.70 -15.76 3.12
N THR A 191 14.55 -15.28 1.89
CA THR A 191 14.48 -13.84 1.56
C THR A 191 13.05 -13.28 1.66
N LEU A 192 12.11 -14.06 2.21
CA LEU A 192 10.69 -13.75 2.31
C LEU A 192 9.97 -13.59 0.97
N ARG A 193 10.56 -14.08 -0.12
CA ARG A 193 9.94 -14.12 -1.43
C ARG A 193 8.89 -15.25 -1.50
N ALA A 194 7.74 -14.97 -2.06
CA ALA A 194 6.71 -15.95 -2.35
C ALA A 194 7.14 -16.77 -3.58
N PHE A 195 7.55 -18.04 -3.39
CA PHE A 195 8.24 -18.78 -4.45
C PHE A 195 7.67 -20.17 -4.77
N GLN A 196 6.83 -20.74 -3.90
CA GLN A 196 6.29 -22.08 -4.10
C GLN A 196 4.79 -22.15 -3.81
N ILE A 197 4.05 -22.88 -4.64
CA ILE A 197 2.66 -23.25 -4.37
C ILE A 197 2.62 -24.71 -3.95
N TRP A 198 1.98 -24.95 -2.81
CA TRP A 198 1.82 -26.26 -2.20
C TRP A 198 0.34 -26.64 -2.12
N LYS A 199 0.11 -27.95 -2.13
CA LYS A 199 -1.21 -28.56 -1.97
C LYS A 199 -1.27 -29.36 -0.68
N HIS A 200 -2.18 -28.98 0.21
CA HIS A 200 -2.44 -29.60 1.50
C HIS A 200 -3.74 -30.40 1.48
N LYS A 201 -3.72 -31.61 2.04
CA LYS A 201 -4.94 -32.38 2.29
C LYS A 201 -5.36 -32.24 3.75
N LEU A 202 -6.61 -31.83 3.95
CA LEU A 202 -7.20 -31.63 5.27
C LEU A 202 -6.96 -32.82 6.20
N GLY A 203 -6.48 -32.56 7.41
CA GLY A 203 -6.21 -33.57 8.44
C GLY A 203 -4.86 -34.27 8.34
N THR A 204 -3.99 -33.82 7.41
CA THR A 204 -2.61 -34.33 7.31
C THR A 204 -1.62 -33.37 7.93
N ASP A 205 -0.42 -33.84 8.25
CA ASP A 205 0.70 -32.95 8.64
C ASP A 205 1.28 -32.23 7.42
N GLN A 206 1.78 -31.00 7.60
CA GLN A 206 2.37 -30.20 6.54
C GLN A 206 3.52 -30.90 5.80
N SER A 207 4.24 -31.81 6.47
CA SER A 207 5.32 -32.58 5.84
C SER A 207 4.82 -33.55 4.75
N MET A 208 3.52 -33.84 4.72
CA MET A 208 2.88 -34.67 3.71
C MET A 208 2.38 -33.87 2.49
N ASP A 209 2.52 -32.54 2.52
CA ASP A 209 2.05 -31.68 1.46
C ASP A 209 2.83 -31.90 0.17
N GLN A 210 2.20 -31.59 -0.95
CA GLN A 210 2.77 -31.77 -2.28
C GLN A 210 3.13 -30.41 -2.88
N LEU A 211 4.38 -30.29 -3.34
CA LEU A 211 4.80 -29.16 -4.16
C LEU A 211 4.10 -29.21 -5.52
N VAL A 212 3.35 -28.16 -5.87
CA VAL A 212 2.62 -28.03 -7.12
C VAL A 212 3.41 -27.21 -8.13
N PHE A 213 3.99 -26.11 -7.68
CA PHE A 213 4.73 -25.19 -8.54
C PHE A 213 5.84 -24.50 -7.75
N GLU A 214 6.99 -24.34 -8.40
CA GLU A 214 8.11 -23.55 -7.88
C GLU A 214 8.52 -22.49 -8.88
N GLU A 215 8.51 -21.23 -8.44
CA GLU A 215 9.04 -20.10 -9.21
C GLU A 215 10.56 -20.02 -9.00
N LYS A 216 11.30 -20.38 -10.03
CA LYS A 216 12.77 -20.43 -9.99
C LYS A 216 13.45 -19.12 -10.33
N ASP A 217 12.72 -18.21 -11.00
CA ASP A 217 13.21 -16.87 -11.31
C ASP A 217 12.97 -15.99 -10.09
N ASP A 218 14.04 -15.55 -9.42
CA ASP A 218 14.00 -14.78 -8.19
C ASP A 218 13.52 -13.34 -8.37
N THR A 219 13.31 -12.91 -9.61
CA THR A 219 12.67 -11.63 -9.94
C THR A 219 11.14 -11.70 -9.96
N PHE A 220 10.56 -12.90 -9.79
CA PHE A 220 9.12 -13.14 -9.77
C PHE A 220 8.65 -13.57 -8.38
N ASP A 221 7.46 -13.11 -8.01
CA ASP A 221 6.66 -13.68 -6.94
C ASP A 221 5.57 -14.58 -7.51
N THR A 222 5.20 -15.64 -6.79
CA THR A 222 4.08 -16.52 -7.16
C THR A 222 2.96 -16.45 -6.14
N PHE A 223 1.75 -16.67 -6.59
CA PHE A 223 0.53 -16.62 -5.77
C PHE A 223 -0.53 -17.55 -6.35
N VAL A 224 -1.57 -17.84 -5.56
CA VAL A 224 -2.68 -18.70 -5.96
C VAL A 224 -4.01 -18.01 -5.64
N PHE A 225 -4.97 -18.09 -6.55
CA PHE A 225 -6.32 -17.56 -6.36
C PHE A 225 -7.35 -18.41 -7.11
N LYS A 226 -8.62 -18.15 -6.82
CA LYS A 226 -9.74 -18.76 -7.53
C LYS A 226 -10.45 -17.71 -8.37
N THR A 227 -10.83 -18.03 -9.60
CA THR A 227 -11.61 -17.15 -10.47
C THR A 227 -12.97 -16.78 -9.84
N LYS A 228 -13.54 -15.64 -10.21
CA LYS A 228 -14.88 -15.20 -9.75
C LYS A 228 -15.95 -16.27 -10.05
N SER A 229 -15.83 -16.99 -11.16
CA SER A 229 -16.68 -18.12 -11.51
C SER A 229 -16.60 -19.33 -10.56
N ARG A 230 -15.55 -19.36 -9.72
CA ARG A 230 -15.21 -20.48 -8.81
C ARG A 230 -14.88 -21.79 -9.54
N LYS A 231 -14.77 -21.77 -10.88
CA LYS A 231 -14.50 -22.95 -11.71
C LYS A 231 -13.01 -23.30 -11.79
N TYR A 232 -12.13 -22.31 -11.65
CA TYR A 232 -10.69 -22.53 -11.83
C TYR A 232 -9.88 -22.02 -10.63
N ILE A 233 -8.85 -22.79 -10.29
CA ILE A 233 -7.76 -22.37 -9.43
C ILE A 233 -6.63 -21.93 -10.34
N VAL A 234 -6.07 -20.76 -10.05
CA VAL A 234 -5.04 -20.12 -10.89
C VAL A 234 -3.79 -19.86 -10.06
N ILE A 235 -2.65 -20.24 -10.62
CA ILE A 235 -1.33 -19.87 -10.12
C ILE A 235 -0.81 -18.75 -10.99
N GLY A 236 -0.46 -17.62 -10.37
CA GLY A 236 0.20 -16.50 -11.04
C GLY A 236 1.65 -16.41 -10.63
N SER A 237 2.49 -16.00 -11.57
CA SER A 237 3.85 -15.52 -11.34
C SER A 237 3.94 -14.13 -11.93
N SER A 238 4.37 -13.15 -11.15
CA SER A 238 4.39 -11.74 -11.54
C SER A 238 5.71 -11.08 -11.18
N SER A 239 6.22 -10.28 -12.10
CA SER A 239 7.31 -9.34 -11.90
C SER A 239 6.84 -7.93 -12.22
N THR A 240 7.72 -6.93 -12.13
CA THR A 240 7.38 -5.54 -12.47
C THR A 240 6.88 -5.38 -13.91
N VAL A 241 7.37 -6.20 -14.85
CA VAL A 241 7.13 -6.01 -16.29
C VAL A 241 6.62 -7.26 -17.03
N SER A 242 6.39 -8.36 -16.34
CA SER A 242 5.97 -9.63 -16.96
C SER A 242 5.11 -10.46 -16.04
N ASP A 243 4.14 -11.18 -16.62
CA ASP A 243 3.25 -12.07 -15.92
C ASP A 243 3.13 -13.42 -16.62
N GLU A 244 2.85 -14.47 -15.85
CA GLU A 244 2.54 -15.81 -16.35
C GLU A 244 1.48 -16.44 -15.43
N TYR A 245 0.42 -16.96 -16.03
CA TYR A 245 -0.65 -17.64 -15.29
C TYR A 245 -0.82 -19.07 -15.77
N ARG A 246 -1.18 -19.94 -14.83
CA ARG A 246 -1.55 -21.34 -15.08
C ARG A 246 -2.79 -21.70 -14.29
N PHE A 247 -3.60 -22.60 -14.78
CA PHE A 247 -4.89 -22.92 -14.19
C PHE A 247 -5.20 -24.41 -14.21
N THR A 248 -6.04 -24.82 -13.28
CA THR A 248 -6.69 -26.14 -13.26
C THR A 248 -8.15 -25.99 -12.84
N ALA A 249 -8.99 -26.99 -13.15
CA ALA A 249 -10.37 -26.99 -12.68
C ALA A 249 -10.43 -27.15 -11.14
N ALA A 250 -11.27 -26.35 -10.49
CA ALA A 250 -11.38 -26.35 -9.04
C ALA A 250 -11.96 -27.67 -8.48
N ASP A 251 -12.70 -28.41 -9.28
CA ASP A 251 -13.26 -29.74 -8.93
C ASP A 251 -12.32 -30.90 -9.28
N HIS A 252 -11.17 -30.62 -9.91
CA HIS A 252 -10.14 -31.59 -10.24
C HIS A 252 -8.77 -31.12 -9.69
N PRO A 253 -8.61 -31.00 -8.36
CA PRO A 253 -7.41 -30.38 -7.76
C PRO A 253 -6.12 -31.21 -7.90
N ASP A 254 -6.22 -32.43 -8.38
CA ASP A 254 -5.09 -33.30 -8.62
C ASP A 254 -4.58 -33.28 -10.06
N ASP A 255 -5.28 -32.58 -10.96
CA ASP A 255 -4.85 -32.38 -12.34
C ASP A 255 -3.69 -31.36 -12.45
N ASP A 256 -2.90 -31.50 -13.50
CA ASP A 256 -1.81 -30.58 -13.80
C ASP A 256 -2.34 -29.19 -14.16
N PHE A 257 -1.63 -28.15 -13.72
CA PHE A 257 -1.91 -26.77 -14.09
C PHE A 257 -1.40 -26.47 -15.51
N LYS A 258 -2.27 -25.97 -16.37
CA LYS A 258 -1.98 -25.58 -17.75
C LYS A 258 -1.60 -24.12 -17.83
N ILE A 259 -0.51 -23.78 -18.56
CA ILE A 259 -0.11 -22.38 -18.79
C ILE A 259 -1.13 -21.70 -19.72
N ILE A 260 -1.57 -20.49 -19.36
CA ILE A 260 -2.43 -19.66 -20.18
C ILE A 260 -1.62 -19.06 -21.35
N GLN A 261 -0.55 -18.33 -21.00
CA GLN A 261 0.42 -17.79 -21.94
C GLN A 261 1.80 -17.80 -21.26
N PRO A 262 2.82 -18.43 -21.85
CA PRO A 262 4.18 -18.36 -21.33
C PRO A 262 4.65 -16.92 -21.18
N ARG A 263 5.45 -16.66 -20.13
CA ARG A 263 5.99 -15.32 -19.87
C ARG A 263 6.84 -14.81 -21.03
N GLU A 264 6.67 -13.54 -21.32
CA GLU A 264 7.51 -12.79 -22.24
C GLU A 264 7.89 -11.48 -21.55
N ARG A 265 9.15 -11.09 -21.65
CA ARG A 265 9.56 -9.82 -21.08
C ARG A 265 8.74 -8.66 -21.67
N ASN A 266 8.23 -7.80 -20.83
CA ASN A 266 7.36 -6.66 -21.15
C ASN A 266 5.95 -7.03 -21.63
N LEU A 267 5.53 -8.28 -21.49
CA LEU A 267 4.12 -8.67 -21.61
C LEU A 267 3.51 -8.79 -20.23
N GLU A 268 2.70 -7.81 -19.87
CA GLU A 268 1.91 -7.81 -18.65
C GLU A 268 0.47 -8.24 -18.99
N TYR A 269 -0.11 -9.10 -18.16
CA TYR A 269 -1.51 -9.45 -18.26
C TYR A 269 -2.06 -9.98 -16.95
N SER A 270 -3.35 -9.78 -16.73
CA SER A 270 -4.12 -10.39 -15.66
C SER A 270 -5.36 -11.06 -16.24
N ILE A 271 -5.94 -11.98 -15.51
CA ILE A 271 -7.04 -12.80 -16.02
C ILE A 271 -8.24 -12.83 -15.07
N GLU A 272 -9.43 -12.96 -15.65
CA GLU A 272 -10.63 -13.40 -14.97
C GLU A 272 -11.44 -14.34 -15.89
N HIS A 273 -12.25 -15.22 -15.32
CA HIS A 273 -13.04 -16.19 -16.08
C HIS A 273 -14.52 -15.88 -16.06
N TYR A 274 -15.14 -15.89 -17.24
CA TYR A 274 -16.59 -15.81 -17.40
C TYR A 274 -17.07 -16.63 -18.63
N GLY A 275 -18.13 -17.40 -18.43
CA GLY A 275 -18.67 -18.24 -19.51
C GLY A 275 -17.69 -19.33 -19.97
N ASN A 276 -17.26 -19.25 -21.21
CA ASN A 276 -16.29 -20.15 -21.82
C ASN A 276 -14.94 -19.48 -22.10
N ASP A 277 -14.76 -18.23 -21.65
CA ASP A 277 -13.60 -17.42 -21.96
C ASP A 277 -12.85 -16.96 -20.71
N PHE A 278 -11.53 -16.79 -20.85
CA PHE A 278 -10.74 -15.90 -20.00
C PHE A 278 -10.77 -14.49 -20.58
N TYR A 279 -11.03 -13.50 -19.72
CA TYR A 279 -10.90 -12.09 -20.01
C TYR A 279 -9.54 -11.59 -19.50
N ILE A 280 -8.86 -10.84 -20.33
CA ILE A 280 -7.43 -10.55 -20.15
C ILE A 280 -7.20 -9.05 -20.27
N LEU A 281 -6.80 -8.43 -19.16
CA LEU A 281 -6.33 -7.04 -19.16
C LEU A 281 -4.83 -7.05 -19.44
N THR A 282 -4.37 -6.40 -20.52
CA THR A 282 -2.99 -6.56 -21.01
C THR A 282 -2.48 -5.33 -21.74
N ASN A 283 -1.12 -5.23 -21.81
CA ASN A 283 -0.39 -4.28 -22.61
C ASN A 283 0.04 -4.85 -23.99
N LYS A 284 -0.51 -6.00 -24.40
CA LYS A 284 -0.22 -6.64 -25.69
C LYS A 284 -0.34 -5.64 -26.84
N ASP A 285 0.51 -5.81 -27.88
CA ASP A 285 0.54 -4.97 -29.07
C ASP A 285 0.88 -3.49 -28.75
N LYS A 286 1.76 -3.25 -27.78
CA LYS A 286 2.15 -1.91 -27.33
C LYS A 286 1.00 -1.05 -26.76
N ALA A 287 -0.02 -1.70 -26.22
CA ALA A 287 -1.11 -1.03 -25.51
C ALA A 287 -0.63 -0.50 -24.16
N THR A 288 0.09 0.61 -24.17
CA THR A 288 0.77 1.17 -22.99
C THR A 288 -0.18 1.44 -21.80
N ASN A 289 -1.40 1.89 -22.09
CA ASN A 289 -2.45 2.13 -21.10
C ASN A 289 -3.44 0.97 -20.98
N PHE A 290 -3.02 -0.21 -21.41
CA PHE A 290 -3.76 -1.47 -21.35
C PHE A 290 -5.01 -1.51 -22.22
N LYS A 291 -5.43 -2.70 -22.52
CA LYS A 291 -6.67 -3.04 -23.22
C LYS A 291 -7.27 -4.32 -22.64
N LEU A 292 -8.55 -4.54 -22.86
CA LEU A 292 -9.23 -5.76 -22.45
C LEU A 292 -9.39 -6.68 -23.65
N MET A 293 -8.91 -7.90 -23.52
CA MET A 293 -9.03 -8.96 -24.52
C MET A 293 -9.76 -10.17 -23.92
N ARG A 294 -10.09 -11.15 -24.75
CA ARG A 294 -10.61 -12.46 -24.31
C ARG A 294 -10.06 -13.59 -25.17
N THR A 295 -10.07 -14.79 -24.61
CA THR A 295 -9.69 -16.02 -25.30
C THR A 295 -10.51 -17.20 -24.77
N PRO A 296 -10.89 -18.18 -25.64
CA PRO A 296 -11.50 -19.41 -25.16
C PRO A 296 -10.60 -20.18 -24.19
N VAL A 297 -11.17 -20.77 -23.14
CA VAL A 297 -10.45 -21.62 -22.17
C VAL A 297 -9.68 -22.76 -22.85
N GLU A 298 -10.20 -23.23 -23.97
CA GLU A 298 -9.60 -24.32 -24.79
C GLU A 298 -8.37 -23.84 -25.63
N LYS A 299 -8.18 -22.52 -25.81
CA LYS A 299 -7.16 -21.91 -26.68
C LYS A 299 -6.61 -20.63 -26.05
N THR A 300 -5.83 -20.78 -25.02
CA THR A 300 -5.44 -19.65 -24.16
C THR A 300 -4.25 -18.84 -24.64
N GLU A 301 -3.48 -19.34 -25.62
CA GLU A 301 -2.30 -18.65 -26.12
C GLU A 301 -2.63 -17.27 -26.74
N LYS A 302 -1.73 -16.29 -26.59
CA LYS A 302 -1.94 -14.89 -26.99
C LYS A 302 -2.34 -14.67 -28.46
N ASN A 303 -2.01 -15.62 -29.34
CA ASN A 303 -2.41 -15.54 -30.75
C ASN A 303 -3.94 -15.71 -30.95
N ASN A 304 -4.64 -16.26 -29.95
CA ASN A 304 -6.08 -16.44 -29.96
C ASN A 304 -6.81 -15.29 -29.22
N TRP A 305 -6.07 -14.34 -28.62
CA TRP A 305 -6.68 -13.24 -27.90
C TRP A 305 -7.32 -12.25 -28.88
N THR A 306 -8.56 -11.87 -28.61
CA THR A 306 -9.32 -10.90 -29.40
C THR A 306 -9.72 -9.72 -28.54
N ASP A 307 -9.71 -8.51 -29.11
CA ASP A 307 -10.10 -7.29 -28.40
C ASP A 307 -11.56 -7.31 -27.96
N VAL A 308 -11.79 -6.98 -26.69
CA VAL A 308 -13.09 -6.61 -26.13
C VAL A 308 -13.19 -5.09 -26.01
N ILE A 309 -12.16 -4.47 -25.46
CA ILE A 309 -11.99 -3.02 -25.39
C ILE A 309 -10.60 -2.69 -25.96
N ALA A 310 -10.58 -1.96 -27.06
CA ALA A 310 -9.34 -1.56 -27.72
C ALA A 310 -8.54 -0.55 -26.87
N HIS A 311 -7.24 -0.51 -27.10
CA HIS A 311 -6.36 0.46 -26.46
C HIS A 311 -6.76 1.90 -26.82
N ARG A 312 -6.72 2.77 -25.81
CA ARG A 312 -6.92 4.22 -25.93
C ARG A 312 -5.72 4.91 -25.27
N PRO A 313 -4.87 5.64 -26.03
CA PRO A 313 -3.64 6.22 -25.49
C PRO A 313 -3.82 7.16 -24.30
N GLU A 314 -4.97 7.87 -24.25
CA GLU A 314 -5.30 8.84 -23.20
C GLU A 314 -6.03 8.24 -22.00
N VAL A 315 -6.45 6.98 -22.07
CA VAL A 315 -7.22 6.30 -21.03
C VAL A 315 -6.49 5.08 -20.51
N PHE A 316 -6.18 5.07 -19.25
CA PHE A 316 -5.58 3.93 -18.57
C PHE A 316 -6.69 3.06 -17.98
N ILE A 317 -6.80 1.79 -18.40
CA ILE A 317 -7.71 0.82 -17.82
C ILE A 317 -7.00 0.18 -16.63
N GLU A 318 -7.47 0.45 -15.43
CA GLU A 318 -6.87 -0.08 -14.20
C GLU A 318 -7.46 -1.43 -13.78
N ASN A 319 -8.76 -1.61 -14.00
CA ASN A 319 -9.48 -2.80 -13.57
C ASN A 319 -10.77 -2.97 -14.38
N PHE A 320 -11.36 -4.15 -14.30
CA PHE A 320 -12.66 -4.46 -14.90
C PHE A 320 -13.47 -5.38 -13.99
N GLU A 321 -14.80 -5.34 -14.13
CA GLU A 321 -15.71 -6.24 -13.43
C GLU A 321 -16.75 -6.77 -14.40
N ILE A 322 -17.04 -8.06 -14.31
CA ILE A 322 -17.95 -8.76 -15.23
C ILE A 322 -19.25 -9.12 -14.50
N PHE A 323 -20.37 -8.80 -15.15
CA PHE A 323 -21.72 -9.22 -14.78
C PHE A 323 -22.39 -9.92 -15.98
N ASN A 324 -23.49 -10.64 -15.74
CA ASN A 324 -24.19 -11.31 -16.83
C ASN A 324 -24.57 -10.36 -17.95
N ASP A 325 -25.10 -9.18 -17.64
CA ASP A 325 -25.59 -8.22 -18.62
C ASP A 325 -24.66 -7.02 -18.84
N PHE A 326 -23.63 -6.84 -17.97
CA PHE A 326 -22.78 -5.66 -17.98
C PHE A 326 -21.29 -5.99 -17.91
N LEU A 327 -20.50 -5.14 -18.53
CA LEU A 327 -19.06 -5.01 -18.31
C LEU A 327 -18.80 -3.63 -17.71
N VAL A 328 -18.05 -3.59 -16.64
CA VAL A 328 -17.66 -2.37 -15.95
C VAL A 328 -16.15 -2.18 -16.06
N LEU A 329 -15.70 -0.99 -16.43
CA LEU A 329 -14.28 -0.62 -16.49
C LEU A 329 -14.00 0.44 -15.43
N GLU A 330 -12.95 0.24 -14.67
CA GLU A 330 -12.33 1.26 -13.84
C GLU A 330 -11.20 1.90 -14.65
N GLU A 331 -11.37 3.15 -14.98
CA GLU A 331 -10.49 3.89 -15.87
C GLU A 331 -9.88 5.10 -15.18
N ARG A 332 -8.75 5.53 -15.72
CA ARG A 332 -8.11 6.80 -15.35
C ARG A 332 -7.99 7.69 -16.57
N PHE A 333 -8.43 8.93 -16.42
CA PHE A 333 -8.41 9.95 -17.46
C PHE A 333 -8.07 11.31 -16.84
N GLU A 334 -7.10 12.03 -17.38
CA GLU A 334 -6.64 13.32 -16.87
C GLU A 334 -6.33 13.33 -15.35
N GLY A 335 -5.82 12.20 -14.85
CA GLY A 335 -5.44 12.04 -13.44
C GLY A 335 -6.58 11.79 -12.46
N LEU A 336 -7.80 11.53 -12.95
CA LEU A 336 -8.97 11.18 -12.14
C LEU A 336 -9.49 9.79 -12.50
N THR A 337 -10.01 9.10 -11.50
CA THR A 337 -10.71 7.82 -11.69
C THR A 337 -12.09 8.05 -12.26
N ARG A 338 -12.53 7.16 -13.12
CA ARG A 338 -13.90 7.13 -13.61
C ARG A 338 -14.36 5.70 -13.82
N ILE A 339 -15.65 5.47 -13.77
CA ILE A 339 -16.27 4.14 -13.92
C ILE A 339 -17.14 4.17 -15.15
N ASN A 340 -16.81 3.32 -16.13
CA ASN A 340 -17.56 3.13 -17.36
C ASN A 340 -18.41 1.87 -17.25
N ILE A 341 -19.67 1.95 -17.56
CA ILE A 341 -20.63 0.83 -17.59
C ILE A 341 -21.15 0.64 -19.00
N ARG A 342 -21.09 -0.58 -19.48
CA ARG A 342 -21.62 -0.95 -20.80
C ARG A 342 -22.29 -2.32 -20.81
N ASN A 343 -23.26 -2.49 -21.69
CA ASN A 343 -23.81 -3.81 -21.98
C ASN A 343 -22.95 -4.57 -22.97
N TRP A 344 -23.00 -5.90 -22.92
CA TRP A 344 -22.27 -6.76 -23.85
C TRP A 344 -22.70 -6.57 -25.33
N ASP A 345 -23.94 -6.14 -25.60
CA ASP A 345 -24.44 -5.86 -26.95
C ASP A 345 -23.95 -4.50 -27.51
N GLY A 346 -23.21 -3.72 -26.73
CA GLY A 346 -22.66 -2.43 -27.13
C GLY A 346 -23.65 -1.29 -27.28
N LYS A 347 -24.94 -1.50 -26.99
CA LYS A 347 -25.97 -0.46 -27.12
C LYS A 347 -26.00 0.53 -25.96
N THR A 348 -25.49 0.14 -24.81
CA THR A 348 -25.40 0.98 -23.61
C THR A 348 -23.94 1.19 -23.27
N ASP A 349 -23.52 2.43 -23.17
CA ASP A 349 -22.19 2.86 -22.78
C ASP A 349 -22.29 4.23 -22.11
N TYR A 350 -21.93 4.30 -20.82
CA TYR A 350 -22.00 5.55 -20.07
C TYR A 350 -21.04 5.53 -18.87
N PHE A 351 -20.72 6.72 -18.38
CA PHE A 351 -19.92 6.91 -17.17
C PHE A 351 -20.82 7.22 -15.97
N LEU A 352 -20.40 6.75 -14.79
CA LEU A 352 -21.03 7.18 -13.53
C LEU A 352 -20.76 8.68 -13.32
N PRO A 353 -21.80 9.47 -13.03
CA PRO A 353 -21.63 10.89 -12.71
C PRO A 353 -21.17 11.06 -11.27
N PHE A 354 -20.10 11.83 -11.08
CA PHE A 354 -19.65 12.31 -9.78
C PHE A 354 -19.73 13.84 -9.73
N LYS A 355 -20.10 14.38 -8.56
CA LYS A 355 -20.36 15.82 -8.42
C LYS A 355 -19.12 16.64 -8.09
N GLU A 356 -18.15 16.04 -7.42
CA GLU A 356 -16.92 16.73 -7.02
C GLU A 356 -15.89 16.71 -8.14
N ASP A 357 -15.14 17.80 -8.28
CA ASP A 357 -14.09 17.91 -9.30
C ASP A 357 -12.83 17.11 -8.93
N VAL A 358 -12.62 16.86 -7.64
CA VAL A 358 -11.47 16.12 -7.11
C VAL A 358 -11.96 15.03 -6.17
N TYR A 359 -11.95 13.81 -6.64
CA TYR A 359 -12.47 12.63 -5.94
C TYR A 359 -11.67 11.38 -6.33
N SER A 360 -11.96 10.29 -5.64
CA SER A 360 -11.56 8.93 -6.01
C SER A 360 -12.78 8.02 -5.97
N ALA A 361 -12.95 7.21 -7.00
CA ALA A 361 -13.98 6.20 -7.08
C ALA A 361 -13.41 4.91 -7.67
N GLY A 362 -13.80 3.77 -7.12
CA GLY A 362 -13.33 2.47 -7.57
C GLY A 362 -14.40 1.40 -7.45
N ILE A 363 -14.22 0.32 -8.21
CA ILE A 363 -15.06 -0.88 -8.12
C ILE A 363 -14.88 -1.50 -6.73
N GLY A 364 -15.97 -1.67 -6.01
CA GLY A 364 -16.00 -2.33 -4.72
C GLY A 364 -16.08 -3.85 -4.84
N ARG A 365 -16.55 -4.50 -3.80
CA ARG A 365 -16.69 -5.97 -3.77
C ARG A 365 -17.97 -6.42 -4.46
N ASN A 366 -17.84 -7.10 -5.59
CA ASN A 366 -18.92 -7.57 -6.43
C ASN A 366 -18.76 -9.08 -6.75
N PRO A 367 -19.06 -9.99 -5.80
CA PRO A 367 -18.78 -11.42 -6.01
C PRO A 367 -19.80 -12.14 -6.91
N GLU A 368 -20.97 -11.53 -7.16
CA GLU A 368 -22.07 -12.14 -7.92
C GLU A 368 -22.04 -11.67 -9.39
N PHE A 369 -22.34 -12.59 -10.32
CA PHE A 369 -22.53 -12.26 -11.74
C PHE A 369 -23.95 -11.83 -12.07
N ASP A 370 -24.94 -12.49 -11.46
CA ASP A 370 -26.36 -12.30 -11.74
C ASP A 370 -26.94 -11.21 -10.86
N THR A 371 -26.57 -9.98 -11.18
CA THR A 371 -27.08 -8.78 -10.50
C THR A 371 -26.96 -7.55 -11.40
N ASP A 372 -27.94 -6.65 -11.29
CA ASP A 372 -27.89 -5.30 -11.89
C ASP A 372 -27.18 -4.29 -10.97
N ILE A 373 -26.76 -4.70 -9.76
CA ILE A 373 -26.14 -3.82 -8.76
C ILE A 373 -24.65 -3.88 -8.85
N LEU A 374 -24.03 -2.73 -9.07
CA LEU A 374 -22.59 -2.49 -8.96
C LEU A 374 -22.30 -1.79 -7.62
N ARG A 375 -21.51 -2.41 -6.77
CA ARG A 375 -20.98 -1.77 -5.57
C ARG A 375 -19.70 -1.03 -5.90
N ILE A 376 -19.63 0.23 -5.50
CA ILE A 376 -18.45 1.08 -5.64
C ILE A 376 -18.06 1.70 -4.31
N GLY A 377 -16.75 2.01 -4.17
CA GLY A 377 -16.22 2.89 -3.15
C GLY A 377 -16.08 4.31 -3.71
N TYR A 378 -16.35 5.30 -2.90
CA TYR A 378 -16.20 6.73 -3.23
C TYR A 378 -15.61 7.50 -2.05
N THR A 379 -14.72 8.42 -2.34
CA THR A 379 -14.17 9.35 -1.34
C THR A 379 -13.64 10.62 -2.00
N SER A 380 -13.47 11.66 -1.21
CA SER A 380 -12.67 12.83 -1.57
C SER A 380 -11.90 13.31 -0.35
N MET A 381 -11.15 14.39 -0.43
CA MET A 381 -10.50 14.94 0.78
C MET A 381 -11.49 15.65 1.72
N THR A 382 -12.73 15.87 1.28
CA THR A 382 -13.81 16.48 2.08
C THR A 382 -14.98 15.53 2.34
N THR A 383 -15.26 14.62 1.43
CA THR A 383 -16.32 13.61 1.58
C THR A 383 -15.78 12.33 2.19
N PRO A 384 -16.30 11.89 3.37
CA PRO A 384 -15.91 10.65 4.00
C PRO A 384 -16.08 9.43 3.12
N ASN A 385 -15.32 8.36 3.42
CA ASN A 385 -15.37 7.11 2.67
C ASN A 385 -16.81 6.60 2.58
N SER A 386 -17.28 6.33 1.39
CA SER A 386 -18.66 5.95 1.11
C SER A 386 -18.72 4.64 0.32
N VAL A 387 -19.71 3.82 0.63
CA VAL A 387 -20.07 2.62 -0.13
C VAL A 387 -21.39 2.90 -0.82
N ILE A 388 -21.41 2.77 -2.14
CA ILE A 388 -22.56 3.10 -2.97
C ILE A 388 -22.95 1.86 -3.79
N ASP A 389 -24.21 1.51 -3.77
CA ASP A 389 -24.80 0.53 -4.70
C ASP A 389 -25.48 1.28 -5.85
N PHE A 390 -25.00 0.98 -7.05
CA PHE A 390 -25.49 1.58 -8.27
C PHE A 390 -26.25 0.53 -9.12
N ASN A 391 -27.50 0.81 -9.42
CA ASN A 391 -28.27 -0.02 -10.34
C ASN A 391 -27.93 0.33 -11.80
N MET A 392 -27.22 -0.57 -12.46
CA MET A 392 -26.69 -0.35 -13.83
C MET A 392 -27.78 -0.26 -14.89
N LYS A 393 -28.92 -0.93 -14.67
CA LYS A 393 -30.05 -0.96 -15.59
C LYS A 393 -30.91 0.31 -15.47
N TYR A 394 -31.26 0.71 -14.25
CA TYR A 394 -32.12 1.87 -13.99
C TYR A 394 -31.33 3.16 -13.80
N LYS A 395 -29.98 3.11 -13.72
CA LYS A 395 -29.08 4.24 -13.53
C LYS A 395 -29.41 5.03 -12.25
N THR A 396 -29.70 4.31 -11.17
CA THR A 396 -29.99 4.89 -9.87
C THR A 396 -28.91 4.48 -8.86
N SER A 397 -28.60 5.34 -7.92
CA SER A 397 -27.63 5.08 -6.87
C SER A 397 -28.26 5.13 -5.49
N GLU A 398 -27.77 4.30 -4.59
CA GLU A 398 -28.09 4.30 -3.16
C GLU A 398 -26.78 4.34 -2.36
N VAL A 399 -26.62 5.37 -1.53
CA VAL A 399 -25.51 5.40 -0.57
C VAL A 399 -25.82 4.42 0.56
N LYS A 400 -25.12 3.30 0.60
CA LYS A 400 -25.32 2.27 1.62
C LYS A 400 -24.67 2.67 2.94
N LYS A 401 -23.57 3.40 2.85
CA LYS A 401 -22.87 3.95 4.02
C LYS A 401 -21.97 5.11 3.59
N GLU A 402 -21.99 6.17 4.36
CA GLU A 402 -20.95 7.18 4.42
C GLU A 402 -20.30 7.07 5.81
N GLN A 403 -18.98 7.04 5.88
CA GLN A 403 -18.25 6.98 7.15
C GLN A 403 -18.71 8.11 8.06
N GLU A 404 -19.23 7.77 9.23
CA GLU A 404 -19.65 8.76 10.23
C GLU A 404 -18.42 9.37 10.91
N VAL A 405 -18.38 10.69 10.94
CA VAL A 405 -17.37 11.47 11.66
C VAL A 405 -18.07 12.14 12.84
N LEU A 406 -17.72 11.73 14.05
CA LEU A 406 -18.36 12.25 15.27
C LEU A 406 -17.92 13.68 15.60
N GLY A 407 -18.68 14.37 16.41
CA GLY A 407 -18.44 15.76 16.79
C GLY A 407 -18.99 16.75 15.77
N ASN A 408 -18.40 17.92 15.70
CA ASN A 408 -18.90 19.02 14.88
C ASN A 408 -18.30 19.04 13.46
N PHE A 409 -18.07 17.87 12.86
CA PHE A 409 -17.58 17.79 11.49
C PHE A 409 -18.68 18.20 10.50
N ASN A 410 -18.34 19.11 9.59
CA ASN A 410 -19.15 19.43 8.43
C ASN A 410 -18.23 19.50 7.20
N LYS A 411 -18.46 18.63 6.23
CA LYS A 411 -17.64 18.59 5.00
C LYS A 411 -17.64 19.91 4.21
N ASP A 412 -18.71 20.68 4.34
CA ASP A 412 -18.85 21.96 3.65
C ASP A 412 -17.96 23.08 4.24
N ASP A 413 -17.32 22.85 5.39
CA ASP A 413 -16.33 23.76 5.97
C ASP A 413 -14.96 23.70 5.29
N TYR A 414 -14.74 22.71 4.44
CA TYR A 414 -13.48 22.46 3.76
C TYR A 414 -13.61 22.62 2.25
N GLU A 415 -12.51 22.92 1.60
CA GLU A 415 -12.42 23.08 0.15
C GLU A 415 -11.27 22.25 -0.42
N THR A 416 -11.53 21.58 -1.54
CA THR A 416 -10.56 20.80 -2.31
C THR A 416 -10.31 21.46 -3.66
N LYS A 417 -9.06 21.51 -4.10
CA LYS A 417 -8.68 21.99 -5.44
C LYS A 417 -7.65 21.07 -6.06
N ARG A 418 -7.73 20.91 -7.38
CA ARG A 418 -6.67 20.37 -8.22
C ARG A 418 -5.93 21.54 -8.86
N ILE A 419 -4.65 21.67 -8.55
CA ILE A 419 -3.75 22.66 -9.16
C ILE A 419 -2.67 21.93 -9.97
N TRP A 420 -2.01 22.65 -10.87
CA TRP A 420 -1.00 22.09 -11.76
C TRP A 420 0.28 22.91 -11.65
N ALA A 421 1.33 22.28 -11.15
CA ALA A 421 2.66 22.88 -11.15
C ALA A 421 3.38 22.54 -12.46
N THR A 422 4.27 23.42 -12.89
CA THR A 422 5.14 23.12 -14.04
C THR A 422 6.49 22.69 -13.52
N ALA A 423 6.88 21.46 -13.83
CA ALA A 423 8.19 20.94 -13.51
C ALA A 423 9.27 21.63 -14.36
N ARG A 424 10.53 21.56 -13.94
CA ARG A 424 11.70 22.17 -14.61
C ARG A 424 11.89 21.74 -16.05
N ASP A 425 11.39 20.57 -16.43
CA ASP A 425 11.39 20.06 -17.81
C ASP A 425 10.14 20.42 -18.62
N GLY A 426 9.26 21.25 -18.04
CA GLY A 426 8.04 21.73 -18.68
C GLY A 426 6.82 20.85 -18.52
N VAL A 427 6.95 19.69 -17.86
CA VAL A 427 5.84 18.76 -17.62
C VAL A 427 4.88 19.35 -16.58
N LYS A 428 3.58 19.21 -16.81
CA LYS A 428 2.54 19.61 -15.86
C LYS A 428 2.28 18.49 -14.86
N VAL A 429 2.48 18.79 -13.59
CA VAL A 429 2.31 17.85 -12.48
C VAL A 429 1.10 18.22 -11.64
N PRO A 430 0.11 17.32 -11.49
CA PRO A 430 -1.09 17.62 -10.71
C PRO A 430 -0.79 17.58 -9.21
N VAL A 431 -1.45 18.45 -8.47
CA VAL A 431 -1.41 18.53 -7.00
C VAL A 431 -2.84 18.69 -6.49
N SER A 432 -3.25 17.86 -5.57
CA SER A 432 -4.54 18.00 -4.90
C SER A 432 -4.34 18.62 -3.54
N ILE A 433 -5.05 19.72 -3.26
CA ILE A 433 -4.97 20.42 -1.97
C ILE A 433 -6.31 20.45 -1.27
N VAL A 434 -6.28 20.46 0.05
CA VAL A 434 -7.45 20.64 0.91
C VAL A 434 -7.11 21.60 2.05
N TYR A 435 -8.07 22.44 2.42
CA TYR A 435 -7.96 23.41 3.49
C TYR A 435 -9.36 23.86 3.97
N ARG A 436 -9.42 24.54 5.10
CA ARG A 436 -10.68 25.15 5.57
C ARG A 436 -11.06 26.33 4.67
N LYS A 437 -12.33 26.44 4.31
CA LYS A 437 -12.84 27.55 3.46
C LYS A 437 -12.62 28.96 4.02
N ASP A 438 -12.61 29.08 5.35
CA ASP A 438 -12.37 30.34 6.03
C ASP A 438 -10.88 30.72 6.14
N LEU A 439 -9.97 29.82 5.74
CA LEU A 439 -8.54 30.07 5.73
C LEU A 439 -8.14 31.09 4.67
N LYS A 440 -7.51 32.17 5.10
CA LYS A 440 -6.81 33.10 4.23
C LYS A 440 -5.35 32.73 4.20
N PHE A 441 -4.98 31.91 3.23
CA PHE A 441 -3.60 31.46 3.13
C PHE A 441 -2.66 32.49 2.51
N GLY A 442 -1.40 32.38 2.86
CA GLY A 442 -0.32 33.25 2.45
C GLY A 442 1.02 32.70 2.92
N PRO A 443 2.11 33.49 2.86
CA PRO A 443 3.46 33.02 3.21
C PRO A 443 3.60 32.44 4.63
N ASP A 444 2.73 32.83 5.56
CA ASP A 444 2.76 32.34 6.96
C ASP A 444 1.83 31.12 7.18
N THR A 445 1.19 30.61 6.14
CA THR A 445 0.31 29.44 6.24
C THR A 445 1.11 28.16 6.29
N PRO A 446 0.94 27.31 7.32
CA PRO A 446 1.59 26.02 7.35
C PRO A 446 0.98 25.07 6.31
N LEU A 447 1.86 24.34 5.62
CA LEU A 447 1.47 23.40 4.58
C LEU A 447 2.25 22.09 4.74
N LEU A 448 1.53 20.96 4.72
CA LEU A 448 2.10 19.63 4.66
C LEU A 448 1.95 19.05 3.25
N GLN A 449 3.07 18.84 2.57
CA GLN A 449 3.15 18.24 1.25
C GLN A 449 3.50 16.75 1.38
N TYR A 450 2.63 15.89 0.87
CA TYR A 450 2.80 14.44 0.85
C TYR A 450 3.12 13.93 -0.54
N GLY A 451 4.00 12.93 -0.64
CA GLY A 451 4.30 12.25 -1.89
C GLY A 451 4.81 10.83 -1.72
N TYR A 452 4.76 10.07 -2.81
CA TYR A 452 5.26 8.71 -2.89
C TYR A 452 6.12 8.50 -4.14
N GLY A 453 5.51 8.31 -5.32
CA GLY A 453 6.17 8.38 -6.63
C GLY A 453 6.96 7.15 -7.03
N SER A 454 6.48 5.95 -6.71
CA SER A 454 7.13 4.69 -7.07
C SER A 454 6.13 3.58 -7.33
N TYR A 455 6.59 2.52 -8.03
CA TYR A 455 5.84 1.29 -8.34
C TYR A 455 4.56 1.51 -9.15
N GLY A 456 4.36 2.66 -9.75
CA GLY A 456 3.09 3.01 -10.36
C GLY A 456 1.94 3.13 -9.36
N VAL A 457 2.24 3.30 -8.07
CA VAL A 457 1.21 3.45 -7.03
C VAL A 457 0.61 4.84 -7.09
N ASN A 458 -0.70 4.91 -7.28
CA ASN A 458 -1.44 6.16 -7.28
C ASN A 458 -1.66 6.68 -5.87
N MET A 459 -1.27 7.93 -5.61
CA MET A 459 -1.65 8.64 -4.40
C MET A 459 -2.96 9.38 -4.65
N ASP A 460 -4.04 8.61 -4.77
CA ASP A 460 -5.37 9.17 -4.98
C ASP A 460 -5.85 9.95 -3.74
N VAL A 461 -6.74 10.89 -3.97
CA VAL A 461 -7.34 11.65 -2.88
C VAL A 461 -8.25 10.75 -2.04
N TYR A 462 -8.24 10.97 -0.74
CA TYR A 462 -9.07 10.22 0.20
C TYR A 462 -9.37 11.07 1.44
N PHE A 463 -10.47 10.75 2.10
CA PHE A 463 -10.83 11.35 3.37
C PHE A 463 -10.00 10.75 4.51
N SER A 464 -9.57 11.61 5.44
CA SER A 464 -8.80 11.20 6.61
C SER A 464 -9.25 11.95 7.87
N ILE A 465 -9.75 11.24 8.86
CA ILE A 465 -10.10 11.82 10.16
C ILE A 465 -8.89 12.47 10.84
N PRO A 466 -7.71 11.81 10.93
CA PRO A 466 -6.53 12.46 11.52
C PRO A 466 -6.14 13.77 10.85
N ARG A 467 -6.30 13.87 9.55
CA ARG A 467 -5.96 15.10 8.78
C ARG A 467 -6.78 16.31 9.24
N LEU A 468 -7.99 16.11 9.75
CA LEU A 468 -8.79 17.20 10.28
C LEU A 468 -8.08 17.97 11.40
N SER A 469 -7.24 17.29 12.18
CA SER A 469 -6.44 17.96 13.22
C SER A 469 -5.42 18.96 12.65
N LEU A 470 -4.91 18.72 11.44
CA LEU A 470 -4.09 19.70 10.72
C LEU A 470 -4.95 20.83 10.16
N LEU A 471 -6.02 20.50 9.44
CA LEU A 471 -6.88 21.46 8.76
C LEU A 471 -7.53 22.44 9.75
N ASP A 472 -7.99 21.92 10.89
CA ASP A 472 -8.63 22.73 11.94
C ASP A 472 -7.65 23.66 12.67
N ARG A 473 -6.33 23.45 12.47
CA ARG A 473 -5.24 24.35 12.93
C ARG A 473 -4.67 25.22 11.83
N GLY A 474 -5.38 25.35 10.72
CA GLY A 474 -5.03 26.29 9.64
C GLY A 474 -4.01 25.77 8.63
N PHE A 475 -3.78 24.47 8.57
CA PHE A 475 -2.91 23.86 7.56
C PHE A 475 -3.60 23.72 6.21
N ILE A 476 -2.81 23.84 5.15
CA ILE A 476 -3.10 23.25 3.86
C ILE A 476 -2.46 21.86 3.84
N TYR A 477 -3.19 20.85 3.34
CA TYR A 477 -2.63 19.53 3.04
C TYR A 477 -2.58 19.35 1.53
N ALA A 478 -1.43 18.94 1.00
CA ALA A 478 -1.20 18.79 -0.43
C ALA A 478 -0.73 17.36 -0.74
N ILE A 479 -1.36 16.72 -1.72
CA ILE A 479 -0.90 15.45 -2.31
C ILE A 479 -0.25 15.78 -3.65
N ALA A 480 1.05 15.48 -3.76
CA ALA A 480 1.82 15.66 -4.98
C ALA A 480 1.72 14.39 -5.84
N HIS A 481 1.05 14.48 -6.99
CA HIS A 481 0.86 13.35 -7.91
C HIS A 481 2.03 13.24 -8.89
N ILE A 482 3.22 12.99 -8.35
CA ILE A 482 4.50 13.02 -9.05
C ILE A 482 4.73 11.80 -9.92
N ARG A 483 5.64 11.93 -10.91
CA ARG A 483 6.06 10.80 -11.77
C ARG A 483 6.65 9.66 -10.92
N GLY A 484 6.43 8.44 -11.39
CA GLY A 484 6.67 7.22 -10.64
C GLY A 484 5.39 6.58 -10.09
N GLY A 485 4.30 7.37 -9.93
CA GLY A 485 2.92 6.89 -9.87
C GLY A 485 2.34 6.69 -11.28
N GLN A 486 1.06 6.37 -11.38
CA GLN A 486 0.33 6.18 -12.65
C GLN A 486 -0.88 7.11 -12.78
N GLU A 487 -0.92 8.20 -12.03
CA GLU A 487 -2.08 9.11 -12.00
C GLU A 487 -2.44 9.66 -13.39
N LEU A 488 -1.42 9.88 -14.24
CA LEU A 488 -1.60 10.28 -15.64
C LEU A 488 -1.38 9.13 -16.64
N GLY A 489 -1.57 7.88 -16.19
CA GLY A 489 -1.41 6.69 -17.01
C GLY A 489 -0.01 6.07 -16.93
N ARG A 490 0.22 5.01 -17.68
CA ARG A 490 1.47 4.25 -17.66
C ARG A 490 2.73 5.07 -18.01
N PRO A 491 2.70 6.00 -18.99
CA PRO A 491 3.86 6.85 -19.26
C PRO A 491 4.33 7.67 -18.06
N TRP A 492 3.43 8.03 -17.15
CA TRP A 492 3.75 8.72 -15.91
C TRP A 492 4.63 7.89 -14.97
N TYR A 493 4.38 6.59 -14.93
CA TYR A 493 5.22 5.62 -14.22
C TYR A 493 6.56 5.41 -14.93
N GLU A 494 6.57 5.17 -16.22
CA GLU A 494 7.78 4.94 -17.00
C GLU A 494 8.77 6.12 -16.92
N ASP A 495 8.27 7.35 -16.85
CA ASP A 495 9.07 8.56 -16.72
C ASP A 495 9.54 8.83 -15.27
N GLY A 496 9.24 7.96 -14.33
CA GLY A 496 9.63 8.09 -12.91
C GLY A 496 10.33 6.85 -12.34
N LYS A 497 10.79 5.91 -13.16
CA LYS A 497 11.52 4.72 -12.72
C LYS A 497 12.86 4.53 -13.43
N LEU A 498 13.66 3.59 -12.96
CA LEU A 498 14.97 3.26 -13.55
C LEU A 498 15.84 4.54 -13.71
N LEU A 499 16.38 4.77 -14.90
CA LEU A 499 17.21 5.93 -15.21
C LEU A 499 16.44 7.27 -15.27
N ASN A 500 15.11 7.23 -15.09
CA ASN A 500 14.26 8.41 -14.99
C ASN A 500 13.85 8.72 -13.53
N LYS A 501 14.33 7.97 -12.56
CA LYS A 501 13.90 8.08 -11.15
C LYS A 501 14.03 9.49 -10.58
N LYS A 502 15.04 10.24 -10.96
CA LYS A 502 15.24 11.62 -10.50
C LYS A 502 14.10 12.57 -10.87
N ASN A 503 13.31 12.26 -11.90
CA ASN A 503 12.11 13.03 -12.23
C ASN A 503 11.11 13.04 -11.07
N THR A 504 10.98 11.93 -10.33
CA THR A 504 10.14 11.86 -9.11
C THR A 504 10.55 12.91 -8.08
N PHE A 505 11.83 13.00 -7.78
CA PHE A 505 12.38 13.94 -6.80
C PHE A 505 12.28 15.39 -7.29
N ASN A 506 12.60 15.61 -8.55
CA ASN A 506 12.51 16.92 -9.18
C ASN A 506 11.07 17.44 -9.19
N ASP A 507 10.10 16.61 -9.54
CA ASP A 507 8.68 16.99 -9.52
C ASP A 507 8.25 17.46 -8.13
N PHE A 508 8.65 16.74 -7.07
CA PHE A 508 8.29 17.10 -5.71
C PHE A 508 8.89 18.45 -5.28
N VAL A 509 10.17 18.68 -5.58
CA VAL A 509 10.86 19.95 -5.31
C VAL A 509 10.23 21.10 -6.11
N ASP A 510 9.92 20.86 -7.39
CA ASP A 510 9.31 21.87 -8.26
C ASP A 510 7.89 22.25 -7.80
N ILE A 511 7.13 21.28 -7.26
CA ILE A 511 5.85 21.53 -6.60
C ILE A 511 6.05 22.39 -5.35
N SER A 512 7.06 22.09 -4.54
CA SER A 512 7.38 22.87 -3.33
C SER A 512 7.68 24.33 -3.69
N ASN A 513 8.49 24.56 -4.72
CA ASN A 513 8.77 25.90 -5.24
C ASN A 513 7.48 26.58 -5.75
N TYR A 514 6.66 25.89 -6.52
CA TYR A 514 5.39 26.40 -7.02
C TYR A 514 4.47 26.85 -5.87
N LEU A 515 4.35 26.07 -4.81
CA LEU A 515 3.52 26.40 -3.66
C LEU A 515 4.03 27.65 -2.92
N ILE A 516 5.35 27.81 -2.82
CA ILE A 516 5.98 29.01 -2.22
C ILE A 516 5.79 30.24 -3.11
N GLU A 517 6.11 30.14 -4.41
CA GLU A 517 6.02 31.22 -5.38
C GLU A 517 4.59 31.74 -5.57
N ASN A 518 3.59 30.85 -5.43
CA ASN A 518 2.17 31.20 -5.52
C ASN A 518 1.53 31.55 -4.16
N HIS A 519 2.35 31.78 -3.14
CA HIS A 519 1.93 32.24 -1.81
C HIS A 519 0.94 31.32 -1.08
N TYR A 520 1.01 30.01 -1.31
CA TYR A 520 0.30 29.03 -0.47
C TYR A 520 0.98 28.84 0.88
N THR A 521 2.29 29.05 0.93
CA THR A 521 3.14 28.89 2.12
C THR A 521 4.48 29.59 1.88
N SER A 522 5.43 29.37 2.80
CA SER A 522 6.86 29.71 2.62
C SER A 522 7.74 28.59 3.16
N ALA A 523 9.03 28.64 2.88
CA ALA A 523 9.99 27.65 3.38
C ALA A 523 10.00 27.48 4.91
N LYS A 524 9.61 28.52 5.65
CA LYS A 524 9.49 28.47 7.12
C LYS A 524 8.29 27.68 7.62
N HIS A 525 7.30 27.48 6.77
CA HIS A 525 6.02 26.85 7.10
C HIS A 525 5.70 25.67 6.21
N LEU A 526 6.63 25.24 5.34
CA LEU A 526 6.49 24.08 4.49
C LEU A 526 7.07 22.83 5.17
N TYR A 527 6.26 21.80 5.23
CA TYR A 527 6.59 20.49 5.72
C TYR A 527 6.42 19.44 4.63
N ALA A 528 7.21 18.39 4.67
CA ALA A 528 7.11 17.27 3.75
C ALA A 528 6.97 15.95 4.50
N MET A 529 6.22 15.00 3.93
CA MET A 529 6.02 13.67 4.49
C MET A 529 6.00 12.63 3.37
N GLY A 530 6.58 11.46 3.66
CA GLY A 530 6.53 10.30 2.79
C GLY A 530 6.99 9.04 3.51
N GLY A 531 6.45 7.90 3.11
CA GLY A 531 6.75 6.60 3.72
C GLY A 531 7.31 5.60 2.73
N SER A 532 8.17 4.66 3.19
CA SER A 532 8.73 3.60 2.36
C SER A 532 9.53 4.15 1.17
N ALA A 533 9.14 3.88 -0.07
CA ALA A 533 9.70 4.57 -1.24
C ALA A 533 9.43 6.08 -1.23
N GLY A 534 8.35 6.54 -0.59
CA GLY A 534 8.14 7.95 -0.27
C GLY A 534 9.14 8.49 0.78
N GLY A 535 9.70 7.62 1.59
CA GLY A 535 10.84 7.93 2.47
C GLY A 535 12.15 8.12 1.70
N LEU A 536 12.38 7.34 0.63
CA LEU A 536 13.44 7.63 -0.34
C LEU A 536 13.25 9.04 -0.94
N LEU A 537 12.03 9.37 -1.35
CA LEU A 537 11.68 10.70 -1.81
C LEU A 537 12.08 11.78 -0.79
N MET A 538 11.73 11.58 0.49
CA MET A 538 12.09 12.52 1.57
C MET A 538 13.60 12.70 1.71
N GLY A 539 14.37 11.62 1.71
CA GLY A 539 15.82 11.67 1.78
C GLY A 539 16.46 12.37 0.57
N ALA A 540 15.95 12.09 -0.63
CA ALA A 540 16.46 12.68 -1.88
C ALA A 540 16.16 14.19 -1.96
N VAL A 541 14.93 14.62 -1.66
CA VAL A 541 14.58 16.06 -1.70
C VAL A 541 15.26 16.85 -0.59
N MET A 542 15.46 16.25 0.58
CA MET A 542 16.21 16.86 1.68
C MET A 542 17.68 17.10 1.32
N ASN A 543 18.31 16.17 0.60
CA ASN A 543 19.66 16.35 0.08
C ASN A 543 19.72 17.41 -1.03
N GLN A 544 18.71 17.47 -1.89
CA GLN A 544 18.66 18.33 -3.06
C GLN A 544 18.32 19.80 -2.72
N ALA A 545 17.36 20.02 -1.83
CA ALA A 545 16.81 21.34 -1.54
C ALA A 545 16.43 21.48 -0.04
N PRO A 546 17.40 21.34 0.87
CA PRO A 546 17.13 21.35 2.31
C PRO A 546 16.52 22.66 2.80
N GLU A 547 16.79 23.76 2.12
CA GLU A 547 16.33 25.11 2.46
C GLU A 547 14.82 25.33 2.23
N LEU A 548 14.15 24.45 1.52
CA LEU A 548 12.71 24.59 1.22
C LEU A 548 11.81 24.14 2.36
N TYR A 549 12.31 23.33 3.28
CA TYR A 549 11.48 22.66 4.29
C TYR A 549 11.87 23.06 5.71
N ASN A 550 10.87 23.45 6.52
CA ASN A 550 11.08 23.62 7.96
C ASN A 550 11.21 22.28 8.68
N GLY A 551 10.45 21.29 8.27
CA GLY A 551 10.52 19.94 8.83
C GLY A 551 10.09 18.86 7.84
N ILE A 552 10.65 17.66 8.04
CA ILE A 552 10.33 16.47 7.24
C ILE A 552 10.01 15.32 8.19
N VAL A 553 8.97 14.56 7.84
CA VAL A 553 8.64 13.28 8.46
C VAL A 553 8.87 12.17 7.45
N ALA A 554 9.84 11.30 7.74
CA ALA A 554 10.19 10.15 6.91
C ALA A 554 9.79 8.86 7.64
N GLN A 555 8.78 8.17 7.11
CA GLN A 555 8.23 6.96 7.70
C GLN A 555 8.84 5.73 7.02
N VAL A 556 9.38 4.80 7.81
CA VAL A 556 9.98 3.53 7.30
C VAL A 556 10.80 3.73 6.00
N PRO A 557 11.74 4.71 5.97
CA PRO A 557 12.26 5.25 4.73
C PRO A 557 13.30 4.34 4.06
N PHE A 558 13.15 4.16 2.74
CA PHE A 558 14.10 3.46 1.88
C PHE A 558 15.26 4.40 1.50
N VAL A 559 16.29 4.48 2.34
CA VAL A 559 17.32 5.53 2.25
C VAL A 559 18.75 5.03 2.00
N ASP A 560 18.99 3.73 2.10
CA ASP A 560 20.28 3.11 1.74
C ASP A 560 20.11 2.22 0.51
N VAL A 561 19.68 2.84 -0.58
CA VAL A 561 19.22 2.18 -1.81
C VAL A 561 20.30 1.27 -2.38
N LEU A 562 21.53 1.77 -2.47
CA LEU A 562 22.61 1.04 -3.13
C LEU A 562 23.06 -0.18 -2.35
N THR A 563 23.17 -0.08 -1.01
CA THR A 563 23.51 -1.21 -0.17
C THR A 563 22.45 -2.31 -0.23
N THR A 564 21.17 -1.92 -0.13
CA THR A 564 20.05 -2.86 -0.20
C THR A 564 19.97 -3.54 -1.57
N MET A 565 20.08 -2.78 -2.67
CA MET A 565 19.95 -3.33 -4.01
C MET A 565 21.18 -4.16 -4.48
N LEU A 566 22.30 -4.08 -3.77
CA LEU A 566 23.49 -4.93 -4.00
C LEU A 566 23.46 -6.25 -3.22
N ASP A 567 22.53 -6.44 -2.30
CA ASP A 567 22.42 -7.62 -1.47
C ASP A 567 21.12 -8.39 -1.77
N ASP A 568 21.24 -9.45 -2.57
CA ASP A 568 20.13 -10.30 -3.00
C ASP A 568 19.53 -11.17 -1.88
N SER A 569 20.16 -11.19 -0.70
CA SER A 569 19.62 -11.82 0.50
C SER A 569 18.57 -10.96 1.23
N ILE A 570 18.47 -9.68 0.88
CA ILE A 570 17.50 -8.76 1.48
C ILE A 570 16.14 -8.94 0.79
N PRO A 571 15.04 -9.02 1.56
CA PRO A 571 13.71 -9.09 0.97
C PRO A 571 13.44 -8.00 -0.06
N LEU A 572 12.72 -8.33 -1.13
CA LEU A 572 12.32 -7.51 -2.27
C LEU A 572 13.44 -7.16 -3.28
N THR A 573 14.72 -7.23 -2.92
CA THR A 573 15.83 -6.77 -3.78
C THR A 573 15.77 -7.32 -5.20
N THR A 574 15.69 -8.64 -5.36
CA THR A 574 15.69 -9.28 -6.69
C THR A 574 14.45 -8.94 -7.51
N GLY A 575 13.29 -8.81 -6.85
CA GLY A 575 12.02 -8.45 -7.47
C GLY A 575 11.91 -6.98 -7.91
N GLU A 576 12.85 -6.14 -7.50
CA GLU A 576 12.78 -4.68 -7.73
C GLU A 576 13.84 -4.14 -8.70
N TYR A 577 14.57 -5.01 -9.40
CA TYR A 577 15.54 -4.57 -10.42
C TYR A 577 14.90 -3.81 -11.59
N ASP A 578 13.64 -4.08 -11.91
CA ASP A 578 12.91 -3.36 -12.96
C ASP A 578 12.25 -2.06 -12.45
N GLU A 579 12.29 -1.80 -11.15
CA GLU A 579 11.88 -0.52 -10.55
C GLU A 579 13.07 0.43 -10.41
N TRP A 580 14.13 -0.04 -9.73
CA TRP A 580 15.29 0.79 -9.37
C TRP A 580 16.46 0.65 -10.34
N GLY A 581 16.55 -0.47 -11.05
CA GLY A 581 17.71 -0.91 -11.82
C GLY A 581 18.51 -1.99 -11.07
N ASN A 582 19.27 -2.78 -11.80
CA ASN A 582 20.16 -3.76 -11.21
C ASN A 582 21.57 -3.16 -11.04
N PRO A 583 22.03 -2.86 -9.79
CA PRO A 583 23.32 -2.20 -9.57
C PRO A 583 24.54 -3.12 -9.86
N ASN A 584 24.33 -4.38 -10.23
CA ASN A 584 25.37 -5.21 -10.80
C ASN A 584 25.77 -4.76 -12.22
N GLU A 585 24.93 -3.95 -12.86
CA GLU A 585 25.23 -3.22 -14.07
C GLU A 585 25.71 -1.81 -13.74
N LYS A 586 26.89 -1.43 -14.25
CA LYS A 586 27.55 -0.17 -13.86
C LYS A 586 26.70 1.08 -14.08
N GLU A 587 25.90 1.14 -15.14
CA GLU A 587 25.02 2.27 -15.42
C GLU A 587 24.01 2.51 -14.31
N TYR A 588 23.35 1.45 -13.84
CA TYR A 588 22.40 1.53 -12.73
C TYR A 588 23.10 1.77 -11.39
N TYR A 589 24.28 1.19 -11.18
CA TYR A 589 25.09 1.46 -9.99
C TYR A 589 25.38 2.96 -9.86
N ASP A 590 25.97 3.55 -10.92
CA ASP A 590 26.34 4.96 -10.92
C ASP A 590 25.11 5.87 -10.75
N TYR A 591 24.00 5.51 -11.39
CA TYR A 591 22.76 6.27 -11.29
C TYR A 591 22.14 6.21 -9.88
N MET A 592 22.00 5.02 -9.29
CA MET A 592 21.52 4.87 -7.91
C MET A 592 22.42 5.58 -6.90
N LYS A 593 23.74 5.44 -7.03
CA LYS A 593 24.69 6.13 -6.18
C LYS A 593 24.50 7.64 -6.22
N SER A 594 24.12 8.19 -7.34
CA SER A 594 23.93 9.62 -7.53
C SER A 594 22.71 10.20 -6.80
N TYR A 595 21.78 9.37 -6.31
CA TYR A 595 20.61 9.84 -5.56
C TYR A 595 20.35 9.13 -4.23
N SER A 596 20.98 7.97 -3.99
CA SER A 596 20.78 7.23 -2.72
C SER A 596 21.01 8.16 -1.53
N PRO A 597 20.01 8.38 -0.69
CA PRO A 597 20.10 9.39 0.38
C PRO A 597 21.28 9.20 1.31
N TYR A 598 21.53 7.96 1.74
CA TYR A 598 22.65 7.63 2.64
C TYR A 598 24.02 7.93 2.03
N ASP A 599 24.17 7.68 0.71
CA ASP A 599 25.43 7.89 -0.01
C ASP A 599 25.70 9.38 -0.31
N ASN A 600 24.68 10.24 -0.27
CA ASN A 600 24.74 11.65 -0.66
C ASN A 600 24.59 12.62 0.52
N ILE A 601 24.78 12.15 1.76
CA ILE A 601 24.85 13.05 2.92
C ILE A 601 26.14 13.84 2.87
N GLU A 602 26.01 15.16 2.97
CA GLU A 602 27.12 16.11 2.96
C GLU A 602 27.20 16.89 4.28
N LYS A 603 28.33 17.52 4.53
CA LYS A 603 28.49 18.43 5.66
C LYS A 603 27.82 19.77 5.34
N LYS A 604 26.53 19.90 5.73
CA LYS A 604 25.70 21.10 5.50
C LYS A 604 24.53 21.16 6.48
N ASP A 605 23.76 22.22 6.40
CA ASP A 605 22.52 22.38 7.17
C ASP A 605 21.39 21.55 6.55
N TYR A 606 20.61 20.88 7.39
CA TYR A 606 19.43 20.09 7.03
C TYR A 606 18.20 20.57 7.78
N PRO A 607 16.97 20.36 7.26
CA PRO A 607 15.75 20.70 7.99
C PRO A 607 15.57 19.86 9.25
N ASN A 608 14.63 20.24 10.10
CA ASN A 608 14.19 19.37 11.18
C ASN A 608 13.67 18.06 10.61
N LEU A 609 14.02 16.93 11.20
CA LEU A 609 13.70 15.60 10.68
C LEU A 609 13.22 14.67 11.81
N LEU A 610 12.04 14.09 11.61
CA LEU A 610 11.54 12.95 12.37
C LEU A 610 11.53 11.71 11.47
N VAL A 611 12.21 10.68 11.91
CA VAL A 611 12.27 9.37 11.24
C VAL A 611 11.57 8.34 12.11
N THR A 612 10.62 7.60 11.53
CA THR A 612 9.95 6.47 12.20
C THR A 612 10.28 5.17 11.49
N THR A 613 10.46 4.09 12.23
CA THR A 613 10.73 2.76 11.69
C THR A 613 10.25 1.66 12.63
N GLY A 614 10.28 0.41 12.18
CA GLY A 614 9.96 -0.78 12.95
C GLY A 614 11.10 -1.79 12.93
N LEU A 615 11.46 -2.35 14.10
CA LEU A 615 12.55 -3.32 14.22
C LEU A 615 12.32 -4.56 13.35
N HIS A 616 11.06 -4.97 13.20
CA HIS A 616 10.67 -6.19 12.48
C HIS A 616 10.30 -5.93 11.02
N ASP A 617 10.60 -4.76 10.49
CA ASP A 617 10.27 -4.39 9.10
C ASP A 617 10.89 -5.39 8.11
N SER A 618 10.03 -5.99 7.28
CA SER A 618 10.38 -6.97 6.24
C SER A 618 10.34 -6.38 4.82
N GLN A 619 10.00 -5.10 4.67
CA GLN A 619 9.90 -4.39 3.39
C GLN A 619 11.07 -3.44 3.19
N VAL A 620 11.33 -2.60 4.19
CA VAL A 620 12.50 -1.72 4.29
C VAL A 620 13.20 -2.01 5.60
N GLN A 621 14.44 -2.44 5.54
CA GLN A 621 15.16 -2.84 6.74
C GLN A 621 15.32 -1.67 7.72
N TYR A 622 15.04 -1.90 9.02
CA TYR A 622 15.13 -0.86 10.05
C TYR A 622 16.51 -0.17 10.12
N TRP A 623 17.56 -0.87 9.71
CA TRP A 623 18.92 -0.34 9.74
C TRP A 623 19.17 0.75 8.69
N GLU A 624 18.40 0.82 7.62
CA GLU A 624 18.52 1.90 6.64
C GLU A 624 18.27 3.27 7.30
N PRO A 625 17.10 3.53 7.91
CA PRO A 625 16.90 4.78 8.64
C PRO A 625 17.82 4.95 9.84
N ALA A 626 18.19 3.88 10.55
CA ALA A 626 19.09 3.97 11.69
C ALA A 626 20.49 4.45 11.28
N LYS A 627 21.05 3.88 10.22
CA LYS A 627 22.33 4.32 9.63
C LYS A 627 22.25 5.74 9.11
N TRP A 628 21.16 6.06 8.44
CA TRP A 628 20.93 7.39 7.87
C TRP A 628 20.92 8.47 8.95
N VAL A 629 20.20 8.27 10.04
CA VAL A 629 20.19 9.19 11.18
C VAL A 629 21.57 9.28 11.83
N ALA A 630 22.28 8.17 12.03
CA ALA A 630 23.62 8.15 12.59
C ALA A 630 24.59 9.00 11.77
N LYS A 631 24.59 8.85 10.44
CA LYS A 631 25.45 9.61 9.53
C LYS A 631 25.07 11.09 9.46
N LEU A 632 23.78 11.40 9.39
CA LEU A 632 23.29 12.78 9.45
C LEU A 632 23.73 13.47 10.73
N ARG A 633 23.60 12.82 11.88
CA ARG A 633 23.99 13.35 13.19
C ARG A 633 25.47 13.70 13.28
N ASP A 634 26.30 12.99 12.53
CA ASP A 634 27.74 13.24 12.46
C ASP A 634 28.09 14.41 11.52
N LEU A 635 27.36 14.58 10.41
CA LEU A 635 27.73 15.49 9.33
C LEU A 635 26.95 16.81 9.32
N LYS A 636 25.73 16.85 9.88
CA LYS A 636 24.93 18.09 9.90
C LYS A 636 25.63 19.24 10.63
N THR A 637 25.47 20.45 10.13
CA THR A 637 26.11 21.66 10.69
C THR A 637 25.15 22.56 11.45
N ASP A 638 23.85 22.31 11.31
CA ASP A 638 22.75 23.03 11.96
C ASP A 638 22.45 22.52 13.37
N HIS A 639 21.49 23.18 14.04
CA HIS A 639 20.96 22.79 15.36
C HIS A 639 19.50 22.31 15.29
N HIS A 640 18.98 22.00 14.10
CA HIS A 640 17.63 21.49 13.91
C HIS A 640 17.47 20.10 14.54
N LEU A 641 16.24 19.77 14.92
CA LEU A 641 15.92 18.46 15.49
C LEU A 641 16.22 17.34 14.48
N LEU A 642 16.83 16.29 14.99
CA LEU A 642 17.05 15.03 14.27
C LEU A 642 16.65 13.89 15.19
N LEU A 643 15.51 13.28 14.92
CA LEU A 643 14.85 12.32 15.80
C LEU A 643 14.63 10.98 15.07
N LEU A 644 14.91 9.89 15.76
CA LEU A 644 14.61 8.52 15.32
C LEU A 644 13.71 7.84 16.35
N LYS A 645 12.56 7.37 15.90
CA LYS A 645 11.65 6.56 16.71
C LYS A 645 11.47 5.17 16.08
N THR A 646 11.96 4.16 16.78
CA THR A 646 11.81 2.76 16.38
C THR A 646 10.72 2.09 17.20
N ASN A 647 9.70 1.56 16.54
CA ASN A 647 8.76 0.64 17.19
C ASN A 647 9.43 -0.73 17.31
N MET A 648 9.75 -1.13 18.56
CA MET A 648 10.49 -2.36 18.82
C MET A 648 9.62 -3.63 18.65
N ASP A 649 8.30 -3.49 18.57
CA ASP A 649 7.31 -4.58 18.50
C ASP A 649 6.62 -4.69 17.14
N ALA A 650 6.95 -3.84 16.18
CA ALA A 650 6.28 -3.79 14.89
C ALA A 650 7.26 -3.72 13.70
N GLY A 651 6.71 -3.90 12.50
CA GLY A 651 7.41 -3.79 11.23
C GLY A 651 6.92 -2.62 10.39
N HIS A 652 6.79 -2.85 9.08
CA HIS A 652 6.55 -1.80 8.08
C HIS A 652 5.22 -1.05 8.27
N GLY A 653 4.20 -1.72 8.74
CA GLY A 653 2.88 -1.13 8.95
C GLY A 653 2.72 -0.38 10.28
N GLY A 654 3.74 -0.34 11.14
CA GLY A 654 3.64 0.29 12.45
C GLY A 654 2.86 -0.53 13.47
N ALA A 655 2.36 0.15 14.50
CA ALA A 655 1.62 -0.49 15.60
C ALA A 655 0.36 -1.21 15.11
N SER A 656 0.09 -2.36 15.74
CA SER A 656 -1.12 -3.15 15.53
C SER A 656 -2.30 -2.55 16.32
N GLY A 657 -3.51 -2.66 15.78
CA GLY A 657 -4.71 -2.10 16.37
C GLY A 657 -5.08 -0.70 15.84
N ARG A 658 -6.38 -0.47 15.66
CA ARG A 658 -6.88 0.76 15.01
C ARG A 658 -6.66 2.06 15.81
N PHE A 659 -6.55 1.97 17.14
CA PHE A 659 -6.32 3.13 18.00
C PHE A 659 -4.85 3.25 18.42
N GLU A 660 -4.12 2.15 18.60
CA GLU A 660 -2.69 2.21 18.92
C GLU A 660 -1.90 2.93 17.83
N SER A 661 -2.22 2.73 16.55
CA SER A 661 -1.59 3.42 15.43
C SER A 661 -1.78 4.95 15.46
N LEU A 662 -2.83 5.45 16.10
CA LEU A 662 -3.08 6.89 16.25
C LEU A 662 -2.03 7.58 17.13
N LYS A 663 -1.35 6.85 18.02
CA LYS A 663 -0.26 7.41 18.85
C LYS A 663 0.96 7.76 17.97
N GLU A 664 1.22 6.98 16.93
CA GLU A 664 2.27 7.28 15.95
C GLU A 664 1.92 8.56 15.16
N THR A 665 0.69 8.67 14.69
CA THR A 665 0.19 9.88 14.03
C THR A 665 0.25 11.10 14.96
N ALA A 666 -0.12 10.94 16.24
CA ALA A 666 -0.06 12.01 17.22
C ALA A 666 1.38 12.51 17.46
N LEU A 667 2.36 11.62 17.46
CA LEU A 667 3.78 12.00 17.55
C LEU A 667 4.22 12.80 16.32
N GLU A 668 3.88 12.33 15.12
CA GLU A 668 4.25 12.97 13.85
C GLU A 668 3.64 14.38 13.73
N TYR A 669 2.35 14.52 14.04
CA TYR A 669 1.70 15.82 14.01
C TYR A 669 2.21 16.75 15.12
N SER A 670 2.49 16.21 16.31
CA SER A 670 3.09 17.00 17.40
C SER A 670 4.47 17.52 17.07
N PHE A 671 5.26 16.76 16.30
CA PHE A 671 6.54 17.23 15.80
C PHE A 671 6.36 18.47 14.89
N ILE A 672 5.44 18.41 13.95
CA ILE A 672 5.12 19.52 13.03
C ILE A 672 4.58 20.72 13.84
N PHE A 673 3.65 20.49 14.76
CA PHE A 673 3.06 21.55 15.60
C PHE A 673 4.09 22.21 16.52
N LYS A 674 5.04 21.44 17.06
CA LYS A 674 6.15 21.97 17.83
C LYS A 674 6.96 22.97 17.03
N LEU A 675 7.26 22.65 15.77
CA LEU A 675 8.01 23.54 14.85
C LEU A 675 7.22 24.80 14.47
N GLU A 676 5.88 24.72 14.41
CA GLU A 676 4.98 25.85 14.19
C GLU A 676 4.67 26.66 15.47
N GLY A 677 5.13 26.20 16.64
CA GLY A 677 4.78 26.84 17.91
C GLY A 677 3.33 26.61 18.36
N ILE A 678 2.65 25.64 17.76
CA ILE A 678 1.26 25.26 18.13
C ILE A 678 1.30 24.35 19.34
N LYS A 679 0.61 24.76 20.40
CA LYS A 679 0.61 24.06 21.70
C LYS A 679 -0.73 23.39 22.05
N ASN A 680 -1.77 23.65 21.26
CA ASN A 680 -3.14 23.21 21.57
C ASN A 680 -3.82 22.48 20.39
#